data_120ec5555285ebbfc18e329df21ccbe7
#
_entry.id   120ec5555285ebbfc18e329df21ccbe7
#
_cell.length_a   1.000
_cell.length_b   1.000
_cell.length_c   1.000
_cell.angle_alpha   90.00
_cell.angle_beta   90.00
_cell.angle_gamma   90.00
#
_symmetry.space_group_name_H-M   'P 1'
#
loop_
_entity.id
_entity.type
_entity.pdbx_description
1 polymer ?
#
loop_
_entity_poly.entity_id
_entity_poly.type
_entity_poly.pdbx_seq_one_letter_code
_entity_poly.pdbx_strand_id
1 'polypeptide(L)'
;SGSTWHAAGLIGQLGASASITKLRKYSLDLYKKLEKITEQSTGLKQNGSVTVATNKDRMEELLRQATTAQLFGVEVEVLEKNKIKDYYPIINDEDLVGAVRMPHDGQANPVDVTQVLAKAARMEGAKIIEHKPVKKILIKNKAIVGVETNDEIIKCEYIVLAAGMWSRQIAKTINVNVPLYPDEHFYILTEPINDLTKNLPVLRDYNNCLYIKEDAGKLLVGLFEPNAKPAFIKDNLVPEDFSFGTFPDDWDHFEPYMMSAIKRIPVLEKAGIRQFLNGPESFTPDNNYMLGEVPEIKNFFVCCGFNSIGIVSAGGAGKVTADWIINGGIQEDLFSLDISRFEPWQSEINYLVERSTETLGNLYAMHWPYKQFKTSRNVKLLPYHKELEEEGACFGIGAGYERPLWFAKNNEKAEDKYSYNFQNWYPAAKRESESTRNNVSLFELTPFAKFKLEGSDAHKELQVICSNNISNLEGKTTYTQMLNKYGGIEADLSVTCLNENNFMITTGSAVRYHDKKWIEQNLSSNSKVELTDITDNYVVIGIMGPNSRALLSLLSEENFETSSFPFGTGKYIMINEEKIWAQRLSYVGELGWELFIPLEIANKIYKTITQTGKKFDLAHAGTHTMDILRMEKGYLHWGHDISPEETPFEVGLNIFVSLKKDYNFNGRKIMEDQAKNGVNKKLIFLTLEDKCQPGYPLLLHEEPIYMNNKIVGKTSSGQYSFNYNKSMSMGHIKLDQNFKLKEIENNEFEIEVAKKRYKAHLKLKPLHDP
;
A
#
# COMPACT_ATOMS: atom_id res chain seq x y z
N SER A 1 -13.45 -10.10 -25.58
CA SER A 1 -13.05 -10.34 -24.20
C SER A 1 -11.56 -10.69 -24.15
N GLY A 2 -10.82 -10.06 -23.25
CA GLY A 2 -9.41 -10.35 -23.01
C GLY A 2 -9.25 -11.57 -22.08
N SER A 3 -9.03 -11.31 -20.78
CA SER A 3 -8.71 -12.36 -19.79
C SER A 3 -9.92 -13.01 -19.13
N THR A 4 -11.08 -12.34 -19.03
CA THR A 4 -12.21 -12.79 -18.21
C THR A 4 -12.77 -14.15 -18.63
N TRP A 5 -12.84 -14.43 -19.93
CA TRP A 5 -13.47 -15.64 -20.47
C TRP A 5 -12.73 -16.94 -20.10
N HIS A 6 -11.41 -16.85 -19.88
CA HIS A 6 -10.57 -18.00 -19.54
C HIS A 6 -10.15 -18.02 -18.07
N ALA A 7 -10.63 -17.08 -17.24
CA ALA A 7 -10.30 -17.05 -15.82
C ALA A 7 -10.72 -18.32 -15.10
N ALA A 8 -9.92 -18.79 -14.14
CA ALA A 8 -10.24 -19.98 -13.35
C ALA A 8 -11.48 -19.83 -12.45
N GLY A 9 -11.88 -18.58 -12.16
CA GLY A 9 -13.10 -18.28 -11.41
C GLY A 9 -13.02 -18.58 -9.91
N LEU A 10 -11.85 -18.49 -9.30
CA LEU A 10 -11.68 -18.69 -7.87
C LEU A 10 -12.28 -17.52 -7.08
N ILE A 11 -13.01 -17.83 -6.01
CA ILE A 11 -13.66 -16.87 -5.12
C ILE A 11 -13.05 -17.00 -3.72
N GLY A 12 -12.10 -16.12 -3.38
CA GLY A 12 -11.50 -16.04 -2.05
C GLY A 12 -11.89 -14.73 -1.37
N GLN A 13 -12.53 -14.79 -0.19
CA GLN A 13 -13.05 -13.61 0.50
C GLN A 13 -11.96 -12.75 1.12
N LEU A 14 -10.96 -13.38 1.74
CA LEU A 14 -9.89 -12.66 2.44
C LEU A 14 -9.00 -11.91 1.45
N GLY A 15 -8.85 -10.61 1.66
CA GLY A 15 -7.93 -9.72 0.95
C GLY A 15 -6.74 -9.32 1.82
N ALA A 16 -5.82 -8.57 1.24
CA ALA A 16 -4.63 -8.07 1.95
C ALA A 16 -4.96 -6.99 3.01
N SER A 17 -6.14 -6.35 2.94
CA SER A 17 -6.60 -5.36 3.89
C SER A 17 -8.10 -5.51 4.20
N ALA A 18 -8.57 -4.80 5.24
CA ALA A 18 -9.99 -4.71 5.58
C ALA A 18 -10.84 -4.23 4.41
N SER A 19 -10.42 -3.15 3.75
CA SER A 19 -11.13 -2.55 2.62
C SER A 19 -11.22 -3.51 1.43
N ILE A 20 -10.11 -4.15 1.04
CA ILE A 20 -10.12 -5.15 -0.04
C ILE A 20 -11.00 -6.35 0.32
N THR A 21 -10.96 -6.83 1.57
CA THR A 21 -11.82 -7.92 2.04
C THR A 21 -13.30 -7.53 1.96
N LYS A 22 -13.64 -6.30 2.34
CA LYS A 22 -15.00 -5.75 2.23
C LYS A 22 -15.50 -5.76 0.77
N LEU A 23 -14.66 -5.34 -0.18
CA LEU A 23 -14.99 -5.35 -1.61
C LEU A 23 -15.22 -6.78 -2.15
N ARG A 24 -14.38 -7.74 -1.76
CA ARG A 24 -14.52 -9.14 -2.16
C ARG A 24 -15.78 -9.78 -1.58
N LYS A 25 -16.07 -9.57 -0.30
CA LYS A 25 -17.32 -10.03 0.34
C LYS A 25 -18.55 -9.44 -0.35
N TYR A 26 -18.52 -8.13 -0.66
CA TYR A 26 -19.60 -7.49 -1.42
C TYR A 26 -19.82 -8.14 -2.78
N SER A 27 -18.76 -8.49 -3.52
CA SER A 27 -18.87 -9.17 -4.81
C SER A 27 -19.60 -10.51 -4.66
N LEU A 28 -19.21 -11.31 -3.66
CA LEU A 28 -19.82 -12.61 -3.38
C LEU A 28 -21.32 -12.49 -3.07
N ASP A 29 -21.67 -11.55 -2.20
CA ASP A 29 -23.07 -11.31 -1.82
C ASP A 29 -23.88 -10.76 -3.00
N LEU A 30 -23.28 -9.90 -3.84
CA LEU A 30 -23.88 -9.40 -5.06
C LEU A 30 -24.21 -10.56 -6.02
N TYR A 31 -23.29 -11.48 -6.25
CA TYR A 31 -23.51 -12.61 -7.18
C TYR A 31 -24.69 -13.47 -6.73
N LYS A 32 -24.78 -13.82 -5.45
CA LYS A 32 -25.93 -14.52 -4.86
C LYS A 32 -27.27 -13.77 -5.05
N LYS A 33 -27.23 -12.45 -4.84
CA LYS A 33 -28.41 -11.59 -5.01
C LYS A 33 -28.84 -11.53 -6.48
N LEU A 34 -27.89 -11.39 -7.39
CA LEU A 34 -28.17 -11.27 -8.82
C LEU A 34 -28.71 -12.55 -9.44
N GLU A 35 -28.29 -13.73 -9.00
CA GLU A 35 -28.91 -15.00 -9.45
C GLU A 35 -30.41 -15.00 -9.22
N LYS A 36 -30.86 -14.50 -8.06
CA LYS A 36 -32.28 -14.42 -7.73
C LYS A 36 -33.02 -13.36 -8.55
N ILE A 37 -32.41 -12.20 -8.80
CA ILE A 37 -33.02 -11.07 -9.51
C ILE A 37 -33.12 -11.36 -11.01
N THR A 38 -32.05 -11.92 -11.57
CA THR A 38 -31.95 -12.17 -13.02
C THR A 38 -32.48 -13.53 -13.44
N GLU A 39 -32.79 -14.43 -12.50
CA GLU A 39 -33.14 -15.84 -12.76
C GLU A 39 -32.09 -16.54 -13.63
N GLN A 40 -30.83 -16.17 -13.47
CA GLN A 40 -29.69 -16.71 -14.22
C GLN A 40 -28.56 -17.07 -13.26
N SER A 41 -27.97 -18.26 -13.40
CA SER A 41 -26.87 -18.70 -12.55
C SER A 41 -25.59 -17.94 -12.85
N THR A 42 -24.80 -17.67 -11.81
CA THR A 42 -23.40 -17.23 -11.89
C THR A 42 -22.43 -18.41 -11.84
N GLY A 43 -22.94 -19.62 -11.69
CA GLY A 43 -22.11 -20.81 -11.43
C GLY A 43 -21.42 -20.78 -10.06
N LEU A 44 -21.88 -19.93 -9.14
CA LEU A 44 -21.30 -19.79 -7.81
C LEU A 44 -21.51 -21.06 -6.97
N LYS A 45 -20.40 -21.64 -6.51
CA LYS A 45 -20.36 -22.77 -5.57
C LYS A 45 -19.49 -22.37 -4.39
N GLN A 46 -20.08 -22.34 -3.19
CA GLN A 46 -19.35 -22.08 -1.96
C GLN A 46 -18.91 -23.41 -1.32
N ASN A 47 -17.97 -24.08 -1.96
CA ASN A 47 -17.39 -25.35 -1.52
C ASN A 47 -16.13 -25.19 -0.67
N GLY A 48 -15.78 -23.95 -0.33
CA GLY A 48 -14.62 -23.60 0.50
C GLY A 48 -13.31 -23.56 -0.26
N SER A 49 -12.27 -23.21 0.48
CA SER A 49 -10.87 -23.32 0.04
C SER A 49 -10.01 -23.93 1.14
N VAL A 50 -8.93 -24.61 0.74
CA VAL A 50 -7.89 -25.14 1.63
C VAL A 50 -6.54 -24.64 1.12
N THR A 51 -5.80 -23.94 1.96
CA THR A 51 -4.43 -23.49 1.67
C THR A 51 -3.46 -24.28 2.54
N VAL A 52 -2.53 -25.00 1.92
CA VAL A 52 -1.60 -25.89 2.62
C VAL A 52 -0.25 -25.23 2.84
N ALA A 53 0.44 -25.67 3.90
CA ALA A 53 1.81 -25.27 4.24
C ALA A 53 2.74 -26.47 4.24
N THR A 54 3.88 -26.37 3.53
CA THR A 54 4.93 -27.42 3.49
C THR A 54 6.08 -27.13 4.45
N ASN A 55 6.10 -25.95 5.07
CA ASN A 55 7.12 -25.55 6.03
C ASN A 55 6.55 -24.63 7.12
N LYS A 56 7.34 -24.41 8.18
CA LYS A 56 6.93 -23.62 9.34
C LYS A 56 6.70 -22.14 9.02
N ASP A 57 7.48 -21.57 8.13
CA ASP A 57 7.36 -20.15 7.77
C ASP A 57 6.04 -19.89 7.03
N ARG A 58 5.68 -20.75 6.08
CA ARG A 58 4.38 -20.68 5.43
C ARG A 58 3.23 -20.89 6.41
N MET A 59 3.39 -21.80 7.36
CA MET A 59 2.37 -22.00 8.39
C MET A 59 2.23 -20.78 9.29
N GLU A 60 3.33 -20.11 9.66
CA GLU A 60 3.28 -18.84 10.40
C GLU A 60 2.52 -17.75 9.61
N GLU A 61 2.79 -17.60 8.31
CA GLU A 61 2.05 -16.69 7.44
C GLU A 61 0.55 -16.99 7.45
N LEU A 62 0.17 -18.26 7.26
CA LEU A 62 -1.23 -18.67 7.26
C LEU A 62 -1.92 -18.46 8.62
N LEU A 63 -1.21 -18.64 9.72
CA LEU A 63 -1.72 -18.36 11.06
C LEU A 63 -1.93 -16.85 11.28
N ARG A 64 -1.05 -15.99 10.76
CA ARG A 64 -1.23 -14.54 10.77
C ARG A 64 -2.46 -14.13 9.95
N GLN A 65 -2.62 -14.68 8.75
CA GLN A 65 -3.81 -14.45 7.92
C GLN A 65 -5.09 -14.91 8.64
N ALA A 66 -5.07 -16.08 9.28
CA ALA A 66 -6.20 -16.58 10.08
C ALA A 66 -6.50 -15.69 11.30
N THR A 67 -5.48 -15.05 11.87
CA THR A 67 -5.64 -14.10 12.97
C THR A 67 -6.33 -12.82 12.48
N THR A 68 -5.83 -12.23 11.40
CA THR A 68 -6.37 -10.99 10.82
C THR A 68 -7.79 -11.19 10.26
N ALA A 69 -8.08 -12.35 9.70
CA ALA A 69 -9.40 -12.68 9.14
C ALA A 69 -10.57 -12.46 10.13
N GLN A 70 -10.33 -12.63 11.43
CA GLN A 70 -11.32 -12.39 12.48
C GLN A 70 -11.79 -10.94 12.51
N LEU A 71 -10.88 -9.98 12.27
CA LEU A 71 -11.21 -8.54 12.21
C LEU A 71 -12.13 -8.22 11.04
N PHE A 72 -11.99 -8.98 9.94
CA PHE A 72 -12.73 -8.74 8.70
C PHE A 72 -14.01 -9.57 8.61
N GLY A 73 -14.34 -10.35 9.67
CA GLY A 73 -15.49 -11.23 9.69
C GLY A 73 -15.44 -12.31 8.63
N VAL A 74 -14.25 -12.87 8.38
CA VAL A 74 -14.02 -14.04 7.54
C VAL A 74 -13.74 -15.24 8.45
N GLU A 75 -14.55 -16.29 8.29
CA GLU A 75 -14.37 -17.53 9.02
C GLU A 75 -13.17 -18.31 8.47
N VAL A 76 -12.25 -18.69 9.36
CA VAL A 76 -11.04 -19.44 9.02
C VAL A 76 -10.82 -20.54 10.06
N GLU A 77 -10.64 -21.76 9.58
CA GLU A 77 -10.30 -22.93 10.37
C GLU A 77 -8.82 -23.26 10.17
N VAL A 78 -8.09 -23.43 11.27
CA VAL A 78 -6.70 -23.94 11.22
C VAL A 78 -6.76 -25.48 11.28
N LEU A 79 -6.17 -26.14 10.30
CA LEU A 79 -6.17 -27.58 10.18
C LEU A 79 -4.80 -28.17 10.52
N GLU A 80 -4.80 -29.09 11.48
CA GLU A 80 -3.65 -29.98 11.68
C GLU A 80 -3.50 -30.94 10.48
N LYS A 81 -2.26 -31.41 10.24
CA LYS A 81 -1.92 -32.29 9.12
C LYS A 81 -2.91 -33.45 8.97
N ASN A 82 -3.22 -34.15 10.06
CA ASN A 82 -4.11 -35.33 10.08
C ASN A 82 -5.57 -35.02 9.73
N LYS A 83 -5.96 -33.75 9.64
CA LYS A 83 -7.32 -33.30 9.31
C LYS A 83 -7.47 -32.83 7.86
N ILE A 84 -6.39 -32.65 7.12
CA ILE A 84 -6.45 -32.12 5.76
C ILE A 84 -7.21 -33.05 4.82
N LYS A 85 -7.00 -34.38 4.93
CA LYS A 85 -7.69 -35.38 4.12
C LYS A 85 -9.19 -35.48 4.38
N ASP A 86 -9.68 -35.02 5.53
CA ASP A 86 -11.11 -34.98 5.80
C ASP A 86 -11.83 -34.03 4.83
N TYR A 87 -11.13 -33.00 4.35
CA TYR A 87 -11.65 -31.98 3.41
C TYR A 87 -11.14 -32.20 1.97
N TYR A 88 -9.95 -32.79 1.80
CA TYR A 88 -9.34 -33.01 0.49
C TYR A 88 -8.79 -34.45 0.38
N PRO A 89 -9.66 -35.46 0.18
CA PRO A 89 -9.29 -36.89 0.31
C PRO A 89 -8.18 -37.38 -0.64
N ILE A 90 -8.04 -36.74 -1.80
CA ILE A 90 -7.11 -37.15 -2.86
C ILE A 90 -5.72 -36.52 -2.72
N ILE A 91 -5.48 -35.74 -1.64
CA ILE A 91 -4.20 -35.05 -1.43
C ILE A 91 -3.12 -35.98 -0.89
N ASN A 92 -1.91 -35.82 -1.40
CA ASN A 92 -0.71 -36.31 -0.72
C ASN A 92 -0.30 -35.28 0.34
N ASP A 93 -0.30 -35.68 1.61
CA ASP A 93 -0.04 -34.84 2.77
C ASP A 93 1.31 -35.12 3.44
N GLU A 94 2.18 -35.97 2.85
CA GLU A 94 3.42 -36.44 3.48
C GLU A 94 4.34 -35.29 3.94
N ASP A 95 4.50 -34.25 3.09
CA ASP A 95 5.35 -33.09 3.34
C ASP A 95 4.61 -31.90 3.99
N LEU A 96 3.32 -32.04 4.29
CA LEU A 96 2.55 -30.96 4.89
C LEU A 96 2.79 -30.83 6.39
N VAL A 97 2.81 -29.59 6.88
CA VAL A 97 2.89 -29.27 8.32
C VAL A 97 1.54 -28.77 8.89
N GLY A 98 0.62 -28.35 8.03
CA GLY A 98 -0.71 -27.88 8.37
C GLY A 98 -1.38 -27.18 7.20
N ALA A 99 -2.57 -26.66 7.45
CA ALA A 99 -3.34 -25.88 6.46
C ALA A 99 -4.29 -24.89 7.15
N VAL A 100 -4.85 -23.99 6.36
CA VAL A 100 -6.03 -23.21 6.73
C VAL A 100 -7.16 -23.46 5.76
N ARG A 101 -8.38 -23.51 6.28
CA ARG A 101 -9.60 -23.67 5.49
C ARG A 101 -10.47 -22.42 5.65
N MET A 102 -11.02 -21.93 4.53
CA MET A 102 -12.03 -20.89 4.51
C MET A 102 -13.33 -21.49 3.98
N PRO A 103 -14.30 -21.81 4.85
CA PRO A 103 -15.49 -22.61 4.48
C PRO A 103 -16.41 -21.88 3.49
N HIS A 104 -16.40 -20.55 3.48
CA HIS A 104 -17.28 -19.73 2.66
C HIS A 104 -16.64 -19.20 1.37
N ASP A 105 -15.40 -19.58 1.10
CA ASP A 105 -14.78 -19.41 -0.22
C ASP A 105 -15.41 -20.35 -1.25
N GLY A 106 -14.99 -20.27 -2.50
CA GLY A 106 -15.49 -21.17 -3.52
C GLY A 106 -15.01 -20.81 -4.93
N GLN A 107 -15.91 -21.03 -5.87
CA GLN A 107 -15.67 -20.78 -7.29
C GLN A 107 -16.94 -20.29 -7.98
N ALA A 108 -16.79 -19.57 -9.09
CA ALA A 108 -17.88 -19.14 -9.96
C ALA A 108 -17.49 -19.36 -11.43
N ASN A 109 -18.46 -19.32 -12.33
CA ASN A 109 -18.17 -19.32 -13.75
C ASN A 109 -17.98 -17.88 -14.24
N PRO A 110 -16.80 -17.50 -14.74
CA PRO A 110 -16.51 -16.13 -15.13
C PRO A 110 -17.41 -15.57 -16.23
N VAL A 111 -17.77 -16.41 -17.20
CA VAL A 111 -18.68 -16.04 -18.30
C VAL A 111 -20.09 -15.78 -17.76
N ASP A 112 -20.60 -16.68 -16.93
CA ASP A 112 -21.93 -16.54 -16.34
C ASP A 112 -22.01 -15.32 -15.42
N VAL A 113 -21.00 -15.07 -14.58
CA VAL A 113 -20.89 -13.85 -13.75
C VAL A 113 -20.99 -12.60 -14.63
N THR A 114 -20.24 -12.56 -15.75
CA THR A 114 -20.27 -11.41 -16.66
C THR A 114 -21.64 -11.22 -17.30
N GLN A 115 -22.29 -12.29 -17.75
CA GLN A 115 -23.62 -12.23 -18.36
C GLN A 115 -24.69 -11.81 -17.36
N VAL A 116 -24.63 -12.32 -16.12
CA VAL A 116 -25.56 -11.93 -15.05
C VAL A 116 -25.42 -10.48 -14.68
N LEU A 117 -24.19 -9.97 -14.53
CA LEU A 117 -23.92 -8.54 -14.27
C LEU A 117 -24.45 -7.67 -15.43
N ALA A 118 -24.20 -8.06 -16.68
CA ALA A 118 -24.70 -7.33 -17.84
C ALA A 118 -26.23 -7.34 -17.93
N LYS A 119 -26.87 -8.49 -17.64
CA LYS A 119 -28.33 -8.59 -17.59
C LYS A 119 -28.93 -7.70 -16.53
N ALA A 120 -28.37 -7.76 -15.31
CA ALA A 120 -28.83 -6.92 -14.20
C ALA A 120 -28.67 -5.41 -14.51
N ALA A 121 -27.54 -5.00 -15.09
CA ALA A 121 -27.32 -3.62 -15.51
C ALA A 121 -28.35 -3.15 -16.54
N ARG A 122 -28.69 -4.00 -17.53
CA ARG A 122 -29.74 -3.69 -18.51
C ARG A 122 -31.13 -3.58 -17.85
N MET A 123 -31.43 -4.41 -16.85
CA MET A 123 -32.70 -4.34 -16.09
C MET A 123 -32.83 -3.02 -15.35
N GLU A 124 -31.71 -2.45 -14.88
CA GLU A 124 -31.65 -1.11 -14.23
C GLU A 124 -31.52 0.06 -15.24
N GLY A 125 -31.64 -0.22 -16.54
CA GLY A 125 -31.66 0.80 -17.59
C GLY A 125 -30.31 1.15 -18.23
N ALA A 126 -29.23 0.46 -17.86
CA ALA A 126 -27.93 0.67 -18.51
C ALA A 126 -27.97 0.19 -19.98
N LYS A 127 -27.38 0.99 -20.88
CA LYS A 127 -27.20 0.60 -22.29
C LYS A 127 -25.84 -0.05 -22.47
N ILE A 128 -25.82 -1.29 -22.92
CA ILE A 128 -24.60 -2.01 -23.31
C ILE A 128 -24.59 -2.10 -24.83
N ILE A 129 -23.60 -1.46 -25.46
CA ILE A 129 -23.45 -1.37 -26.91
C ILE A 129 -22.23 -2.22 -27.26
N GLU A 130 -22.46 -3.36 -27.87
CA GLU A 130 -21.43 -4.28 -28.35
C GLU A 130 -20.93 -3.89 -29.74
N HIS A 131 -19.75 -4.34 -30.14
CA HIS A 131 -19.13 -4.06 -31.45
C HIS A 131 -18.96 -2.58 -31.78
N LYS A 132 -18.90 -1.70 -30.75
CA LYS A 132 -18.69 -0.26 -30.90
C LYS A 132 -17.41 0.21 -30.19
N PRO A 133 -16.24 0.07 -30.82
CA PRO A 133 -14.98 0.48 -30.22
C PRO A 133 -14.91 1.99 -30.08
N VAL A 134 -14.42 2.46 -28.92
CA VAL A 134 -14.06 3.84 -28.69
C VAL A 134 -12.78 4.14 -29.44
N LYS A 135 -12.80 5.08 -30.37
CA LYS A 135 -11.63 5.50 -31.16
C LYS A 135 -10.86 6.66 -30.55
N LYS A 136 -11.60 7.54 -29.84
CA LYS A 136 -10.98 8.70 -29.22
C LYS A 136 -11.73 9.12 -27.95
N ILE A 137 -11.01 9.52 -26.93
CA ILE A 137 -11.53 10.17 -25.74
C ILE A 137 -11.47 11.69 -25.97
N LEU A 138 -12.56 12.40 -25.74
CA LEU A 138 -12.67 13.82 -25.98
C LEU A 138 -12.50 14.61 -24.67
N ILE A 139 -11.56 15.56 -24.69
CA ILE A 139 -11.14 16.33 -23.53
C ILE A 139 -11.27 17.84 -23.86
N LYS A 140 -11.76 18.62 -22.91
CA LYS A 140 -11.78 20.07 -22.94
C LYS A 140 -11.41 20.63 -21.56
N ASN A 141 -10.45 21.55 -21.51
CA ASN A 141 -9.99 22.18 -20.27
C ASN A 141 -9.59 21.14 -19.18
N LYS A 142 -8.79 20.13 -19.56
CA LYS A 142 -8.36 19.02 -18.69
C LYS A 142 -9.52 18.22 -18.06
N ALA A 143 -10.70 18.21 -18.67
CA ALA A 143 -11.86 17.43 -18.22
C ALA A 143 -12.47 16.63 -19.37
N ILE A 144 -13.08 15.49 -19.04
CA ILE A 144 -13.81 14.65 -20.01
C ILE A 144 -15.02 15.38 -20.52
N VAL A 145 -15.32 15.24 -21.84
CA VAL A 145 -16.54 15.75 -22.47
C VAL A 145 -17.26 14.70 -23.34
N GLY A 146 -16.65 13.54 -23.59
CA GLY A 146 -17.26 12.47 -24.36
C GLY A 146 -16.27 11.50 -24.99
N VAL A 147 -16.79 10.61 -25.82
CA VAL A 147 -16.00 9.66 -26.62
C VAL A 147 -16.46 9.72 -28.08
N GLU A 148 -15.53 9.43 -28.97
CA GLU A 148 -15.81 9.26 -30.41
C GLU A 148 -15.73 7.78 -30.76
N THR A 149 -16.73 7.29 -31.50
CA THR A 149 -16.78 5.95 -32.07
C THR A 149 -16.69 6.04 -33.60
N ASN A 150 -16.79 4.94 -34.31
CA ASN A 150 -16.79 4.97 -35.78
C ASN A 150 -17.99 5.74 -36.35
N ASP A 151 -19.12 5.77 -35.63
CA ASP A 151 -20.40 6.23 -36.16
C ASP A 151 -20.88 7.55 -35.55
N GLU A 152 -20.47 7.85 -34.30
CA GLU A 152 -21.03 8.97 -33.55
C GLU A 152 -20.11 9.46 -32.43
N ILE A 153 -20.41 10.68 -31.94
CA ILE A 153 -19.84 11.22 -30.72
C ILE A 153 -20.86 11.02 -29.59
N ILE A 154 -20.44 10.35 -28.52
CA ILE A 154 -21.23 10.15 -27.30
C ILE A 154 -20.71 11.15 -26.26
N LYS A 155 -21.55 12.12 -25.90
CA LYS A 155 -21.22 13.07 -24.83
C LYS A 155 -21.43 12.44 -23.46
N CYS A 156 -20.53 12.68 -22.56
CA CYS A 156 -20.62 12.22 -21.16
C CYS A 156 -19.87 13.17 -20.22
N GLU A 157 -20.22 13.13 -18.94
CA GLU A 157 -19.56 13.88 -17.88
C GLU A 157 -18.40 13.09 -17.25
N TYR A 158 -18.52 11.77 -17.24
CA TYR A 158 -17.54 10.85 -16.63
C TYR A 158 -17.22 9.71 -17.59
N ILE A 159 -16.00 9.23 -17.52
CA ILE A 159 -15.58 7.98 -18.18
C ILE A 159 -14.94 7.07 -17.13
N VAL A 160 -15.30 5.79 -17.15
CA VAL A 160 -14.61 4.73 -16.42
C VAL A 160 -13.91 3.83 -17.44
N LEU A 161 -12.58 3.84 -17.45
CA LEU A 161 -11.76 2.96 -18.28
C LEU A 161 -11.65 1.59 -17.61
N ALA A 162 -12.42 0.63 -18.12
CA ALA A 162 -12.45 -0.75 -17.65
C ALA A 162 -12.06 -1.73 -18.78
N ALA A 163 -11.06 -1.36 -19.59
CA ALA A 163 -10.68 -2.06 -20.82
C ALA A 163 -9.65 -3.20 -20.60
N GLY A 164 -9.45 -3.66 -19.34
CA GLY A 164 -8.53 -4.75 -19.03
C GLY A 164 -7.11 -4.47 -19.54
N MET A 165 -6.51 -5.42 -20.24
CA MET A 165 -5.13 -5.31 -20.73
C MET A 165 -4.91 -4.22 -21.80
N TRP A 166 -5.98 -3.72 -22.44
CA TRP A 166 -5.89 -2.58 -23.38
C TRP A 166 -5.86 -1.22 -22.68
N SER A 167 -6.12 -1.14 -21.37
CA SER A 167 -6.30 0.14 -20.66
C SER A 167 -5.07 1.04 -20.77
N ARG A 168 -3.85 0.48 -20.66
CA ARG A 168 -2.59 1.25 -20.80
C ARG A 168 -2.49 1.97 -22.14
N GLN A 169 -2.70 1.25 -23.24
CA GLN A 169 -2.55 1.84 -24.58
C GLN A 169 -3.66 2.84 -24.90
N ILE A 170 -4.88 2.63 -24.43
CA ILE A 170 -5.99 3.58 -24.59
C ILE A 170 -5.70 4.86 -23.79
N ALA A 171 -5.32 4.75 -22.53
CA ALA A 171 -4.99 5.89 -21.66
C ALA A 171 -3.80 6.72 -22.21
N LYS A 172 -2.79 6.05 -22.80
CA LYS A 172 -1.64 6.72 -23.42
C LYS A 172 -2.04 7.67 -24.56
N THR A 173 -3.15 7.41 -25.28
CA THR A 173 -3.63 8.31 -26.35
C THR A 173 -4.02 9.69 -25.86
N ILE A 174 -4.25 9.82 -24.56
CA ILE A 174 -4.64 11.07 -23.88
C ILE A 174 -3.64 11.51 -22.82
N ASN A 175 -2.41 10.98 -22.87
CA ASN A 175 -1.31 11.26 -21.93
C ASN A 175 -1.65 10.95 -20.47
N VAL A 176 -2.39 9.88 -20.22
CA VAL A 176 -2.65 9.35 -18.90
C VAL A 176 -1.82 8.08 -18.66
N ASN A 177 -1.21 7.99 -17.49
CA ASN A 177 -0.37 6.88 -17.09
C ASN A 177 -1.20 5.80 -16.39
N VAL A 178 -1.26 4.60 -17.01
CA VAL A 178 -1.92 3.42 -16.45
C VAL A 178 -0.92 2.28 -16.43
N PRO A 179 -0.18 2.08 -15.33
CA PRO A 179 0.91 1.11 -15.25
C PRO A 179 0.36 -0.30 -15.11
N LEU A 180 0.19 -0.99 -16.23
CA LEU A 180 -0.10 -2.40 -16.29
C LEU A 180 0.58 -3.03 -17.51
N TYR A 181 0.90 -4.32 -17.39
CA TYR A 181 1.41 -5.12 -18.48
C TYR A 181 0.78 -6.51 -18.49
N PRO A 182 0.47 -7.08 -19.65
CA PRO A 182 -0.04 -8.44 -19.75
C PRO A 182 1.08 -9.47 -19.72
N ASP A 183 0.92 -10.52 -18.91
CA ASP A 183 1.78 -11.70 -18.90
C ASP A 183 1.01 -12.93 -19.35
N GLU A 184 1.72 -13.94 -19.84
CA GLU A 184 1.16 -15.27 -20.11
C GLU A 184 0.82 -15.94 -18.78
N HIS A 185 -0.37 -16.54 -18.70
CA HIS A 185 -0.84 -17.28 -17.53
C HIS A 185 -1.38 -18.65 -17.93
N PHE A 186 -1.01 -19.67 -17.16
CA PHE A 186 -1.15 -21.06 -17.57
C PHE A 186 -2.08 -21.85 -16.65
N TYR A 187 -2.89 -22.69 -17.24
CA TYR A 187 -3.53 -23.82 -16.56
C TYR A 187 -3.82 -24.97 -17.51
N ILE A 188 -3.99 -26.16 -16.95
CA ILE A 188 -4.53 -27.32 -17.66
C ILE A 188 -5.90 -27.68 -17.10
N LEU A 189 -6.71 -28.30 -17.95
CA LEU A 189 -7.94 -29.00 -17.59
C LEU A 189 -7.77 -30.47 -17.94
N THR A 190 -7.98 -31.39 -16.97
CA THR A 190 -7.89 -32.81 -17.22
C THR A 190 -9.11 -33.32 -17.98
N GLU A 191 -9.00 -34.52 -18.57
CA GLU A 191 -10.17 -35.33 -18.88
C GLU A 191 -10.93 -35.70 -17.60
N PRO A 192 -12.21 -36.14 -17.69
CA PRO A 192 -12.94 -36.62 -16.51
C PRO A 192 -12.18 -37.72 -15.79
N ILE A 193 -12.05 -37.62 -14.48
CA ILE A 193 -11.35 -38.57 -13.61
C ILE A 193 -12.42 -39.45 -12.96
N ASN A 194 -12.32 -40.78 -13.15
CA ASN A 194 -13.23 -41.73 -12.53
C ASN A 194 -13.15 -41.64 -11.00
N ASP A 195 -14.30 -41.68 -10.36
CA ASP A 195 -14.47 -41.67 -8.91
C ASP A 195 -13.91 -40.43 -8.21
N LEU A 196 -13.68 -39.31 -8.96
CA LEU A 196 -13.26 -38.05 -8.36
C LEU A 196 -14.35 -37.53 -7.40
N THR A 197 -13.95 -37.22 -6.19
CA THR A 197 -14.81 -36.57 -5.20
C THR A 197 -15.36 -35.26 -5.76
N LYS A 198 -16.69 -35.12 -5.81
CA LYS A 198 -17.36 -33.91 -6.27
C LYS A 198 -17.35 -32.83 -5.20
N ASN A 199 -17.40 -31.58 -5.64
CA ASN A 199 -17.43 -30.41 -4.76
C ASN A 199 -16.20 -30.27 -3.83
N LEU A 200 -15.03 -30.74 -4.28
CA LEU A 200 -13.78 -30.47 -3.57
C LEU A 200 -13.60 -28.96 -3.38
N PRO A 201 -13.12 -28.51 -2.21
CA PRO A 201 -12.75 -27.09 -2.03
C PRO A 201 -11.63 -26.72 -2.99
N VAL A 202 -11.45 -25.42 -3.24
CA VAL A 202 -10.29 -24.94 -3.99
C VAL A 202 -9.03 -25.21 -3.18
N LEU A 203 -8.09 -25.97 -3.72
CA LEU A 203 -6.78 -26.19 -3.11
C LEU A 203 -5.80 -25.11 -3.55
N ARG A 204 -5.07 -24.54 -2.60
CA ARG A 204 -3.93 -23.65 -2.85
C ARG A 204 -2.67 -24.22 -2.21
N ASP A 205 -1.66 -24.49 -3.01
CA ASP A 205 -0.33 -24.92 -2.58
C ASP A 205 0.68 -23.84 -2.97
N TYR A 206 0.76 -22.81 -2.14
CA TYR A 206 1.57 -21.62 -2.41
C TYR A 206 3.07 -21.94 -2.52
N ASN A 207 3.56 -22.94 -1.76
CA ASN A 207 4.97 -23.32 -1.81
C ASN A 207 5.36 -23.94 -3.16
N ASN A 208 4.41 -24.57 -3.84
CA ASN A 208 4.59 -25.16 -5.16
C ASN A 208 3.97 -24.31 -6.28
N CYS A 209 3.54 -23.07 -5.99
CA CYS A 209 2.94 -22.14 -6.93
C CYS A 209 1.62 -22.61 -7.57
N LEU A 210 0.87 -23.55 -6.95
CA LEU A 210 -0.27 -24.25 -7.54
C LEU A 210 -1.61 -23.81 -6.95
N TYR A 211 -2.61 -23.73 -7.82
CA TYR A 211 -4.01 -23.82 -7.42
C TYR A 211 -4.71 -24.93 -8.18
N ILE A 212 -5.61 -25.64 -7.51
CA ILE A 212 -6.34 -26.79 -8.09
C ILE A 212 -7.80 -26.67 -7.70
N LYS A 213 -8.70 -26.80 -8.69
CA LYS A 213 -10.13 -26.85 -8.45
C LYS A 213 -10.80 -28.01 -9.18
N GLU A 214 -11.84 -28.59 -8.58
CA GLU A 214 -12.73 -29.54 -9.24
C GLU A 214 -13.70 -28.78 -10.16
N ASP A 215 -13.89 -29.28 -11.38
CA ASP A 215 -14.78 -28.73 -12.39
C ASP A 215 -15.47 -29.82 -13.17
N ALA A 216 -16.69 -30.17 -12.75
CA ALA A 216 -17.52 -31.16 -13.37
C ALA A 216 -16.83 -32.53 -13.59
N GLY A 217 -16.22 -33.06 -12.55
CA GLY A 217 -15.52 -34.35 -12.56
C GLY A 217 -14.10 -34.29 -13.16
N LYS A 218 -13.58 -33.10 -13.42
CA LYS A 218 -12.22 -32.83 -13.92
C LYS A 218 -11.47 -32.01 -12.89
N LEU A 219 -10.13 -31.92 -13.01
CA LEU A 219 -9.30 -31.03 -12.26
C LEU A 219 -8.75 -29.94 -13.19
N LEU A 220 -8.91 -28.67 -12.78
CA LEU A 220 -8.17 -27.56 -13.32
C LEU A 220 -6.95 -27.34 -12.43
N VAL A 221 -5.75 -27.34 -13.01
CA VAL A 221 -4.49 -27.11 -12.35
C VAL A 221 -3.83 -25.89 -12.95
N GLY A 222 -3.63 -24.84 -12.17
CA GLY A 222 -3.03 -23.58 -12.62
C GLY A 222 -1.89 -23.13 -11.74
N LEU A 223 -1.17 -22.13 -12.21
CA LEU A 223 0.11 -21.67 -11.66
C LEU A 223 0.07 -20.20 -11.25
N PHE A 224 0.99 -19.84 -10.32
CA PHE A 224 1.48 -18.48 -10.10
C PHE A 224 3.00 -18.57 -9.90
N GLU A 225 3.71 -18.76 -10.99
CA GLU A 225 5.13 -19.03 -11.02
C GLU A 225 5.98 -17.76 -10.82
N PRO A 226 7.18 -17.87 -10.19
CA PRO A 226 7.98 -16.70 -9.78
C PRO A 226 8.67 -15.97 -10.94
N ASN A 227 8.73 -16.54 -12.14
CA ASN A 227 9.34 -15.94 -13.32
C ASN A 227 8.33 -15.99 -14.48
N ALA A 228 7.34 -15.10 -14.42
CA ALA A 228 6.30 -15.03 -15.44
C ALA A 228 6.85 -14.61 -16.79
N LYS A 229 6.13 -14.94 -17.85
CA LYS A 229 6.47 -14.60 -19.24
C LYS A 229 5.67 -13.39 -19.70
N PRO A 230 6.31 -12.24 -19.95
CA PRO A 230 5.62 -11.09 -20.51
C PRO A 230 5.04 -11.41 -21.89
N ALA A 231 3.76 -11.08 -22.09
CA ALA A 231 3.07 -11.28 -23.36
C ALA A 231 3.32 -10.11 -24.32
N PHE A 232 3.10 -10.31 -25.62
CA PHE A 232 3.16 -9.27 -26.66
C PHE A 232 4.47 -8.48 -26.72
N ILE A 233 5.60 -9.09 -26.38
CA ILE A 233 6.93 -8.42 -26.26
C ILE A 233 7.45 -7.84 -27.58
N LYS A 234 6.96 -8.32 -28.74
CA LYS A 234 7.43 -7.85 -30.06
C LYS A 234 7.13 -6.36 -30.27
N ASP A 235 5.90 -5.95 -29.98
CA ASP A 235 5.43 -4.57 -30.22
C ASP A 235 5.06 -3.86 -28.91
N ASN A 236 5.05 -4.58 -27.77
CA ASN A 236 4.61 -4.12 -26.46
C ASN A 236 3.18 -3.53 -26.45
N LEU A 237 2.36 -3.99 -27.40
CA LEU A 237 0.97 -3.59 -27.57
C LEU A 237 0.09 -4.82 -27.70
N VAL A 238 -1.07 -4.78 -27.06
CA VAL A 238 -2.12 -5.78 -27.26
C VAL A 238 -2.84 -5.46 -28.56
N PRO A 239 -2.93 -6.40 -29.54
CA PRO A 239 -3.66 -6.15 -30.76
C PRO A 239 -5.14 -5.81 -30.49
N GLU A 240 -5.71 -4.88 -31.26
CA GLU A 240 -7.11 -4.45 -31.08
C GLU A 240 -8.10 -5.60 -31.28
N ASP A 241 -7.78 -6.55 -32.13
CA ASP A 241 -8.59 -7.73 -32.49
C ASP A 241 -8.27 -8.98 -31.66
N PHE A 242 -7.33 -8.93 -30.70
CA PHE A 242 -6.98 -10.04 -29.81
C PHE A 242 -8.11 -10.33 -28.79
N SER A 243 -9.24 -10.79 -29.29
CA SER A 243 -10.41 -11.14 -28.48
C SER A 243 -10.59 -12.65 -28.45
N PHE A 244 -10.75 -13.23 -27.27
CA PHE A 244 -10.79 -14.68 -27.04
C PHE A 244 -9.52 -15.41 -27.53
N GLY A 245 -8.41 -14.70 -27.62
CA GLY A 245 -7.13 -15.24 -28.07
C GLY A 245 -6.37 -15.98 -26.96
N THR A 246 -5.53 -16.91 -27.37
CA THR A 246 -4.58 -17.65 -26.52
C THR A 246 -3.22 -17.63 -27.20
N PHE A 247 -2.19 -17.99 -26.43
CA PHE A 247 -0.84 -18.25 -26.93
C PHE A 247 -0.65 -19.75 -27.16
N PRO A 248 0.40 -20.17 -27.88
CA PRO A 248 0.78 -21.57 -28.01
C PRO A 248 1.01 -22.23 -26.65
N ASP A 249 0.78 -23.54 -26.60
CA ASP A 249 1.10 -24.35 -25.42
C ASP A 249 2.60 -24.27 -25.13
N ASP A 250 2.94 -24.10 -23.86
CA ASP A 250 4.32 -24.04 -23.38
C ASP A 250 4.54 -25.10 -22.29
N TRP A 251 4.73 -26.34 -22.73
CA TRP A 251 4.92 -27.47 -21.85
C TRP A 251 6.26 -27.39 -21.10
N ASP A 252 7.31 -26.89 -21.73
CA ASP A 252 8.62 -26.73 -21.11
C ASP A 252 8.57 -25.82 -19.89
N HIS A 253 7.77 -24.75 -19.98
CA HIS A 253 7.54 -23.84 -18.86
C HIS A 253 6.63 -24.45 -17.78
N PHE A 254 5.63 -25.22 -18.18
CA PHE A 254 4.63 -25.79 -17.27
C PHE A 254 5.09 -27.06 -16.56
N GLU A 255 5.95 -27.90 -17.18
CA GLU A 255 6.34 -29.23 -16.71
C GLU A 255 6.82 -29.30 -15.25
N PRO A 256 7.73 -28.42 -14.77
CA PRO A 256 8.19 -28.47 -13.38
C PRO A 256 7.07 -28.34 -12.34
N TYR A 257 6.08 -27.52 -12.67
CA TYR A 257 4.91 -27.30 -11.83
C TYR A 257 3.91 -28.47 -11.94
N MET A 258 3.77 -29.05 -13.12
CA MET A 258 2.95 -30.27 -13.31
C MET A 258 3.50 -31.42 -12.50
N MET A 259 4.82 -31.61 -12.44
CA MET A 259 5.45 -32.63 -11.59
C MET A 259 5.16 -32.38 -10.10
N SER A 260 5.16 -31.12 -9.67
CA SER A 260 4.76 -30.74 -8.32
C SER A 260 3.27 -30.99 -8.06
N ALA A 261 2.42 -30.75 -9.04
CA ALA A 261 0.98 -31.03 -8.97
C ALA A 261 0.71 -32.55 -8.87
N ILE A 262 1.39 -33.38 -9.64
CA ILE A 262 1.29 -34.85 -9.58
C ILE A 262 1.73 -35.35 -8.19
N LYS A 263 2.83 -34.81 -7.65
CA LYS A 263 3.26 -35.15 -6.28
C LYS A 263 2.18 -34.79 -5.25
N ARG A 264 1.52 -33.63 -5.40
CA ARG A 264 0.47 -33.15 -4.48
C ARG A 264 -0.85 -33.93 -4.65
N ILE A 265 -1.22 -34.23 -5.88
CA ILE A 265 -2.47 -34.92 -6.25
C ILE A 265 -2.14 -36.10 -7.15
N PRO A 266 -1.81 -37.27 -6.58
CA PRO A 266 -1.27 -38.40 -7.33
C PRO A 266 -2.18 -38.94 -8.46
N VAL A 267 -3.49 -38.73 -8.40
CA VAL A 267 -4.41 -39.14 -9.46
C VAL A 267 -4.12 -38.44 -10.81
N LEU A 268 -3.43 -37.28 -10.77
CA LEU A 268 -3.02 -36.54 -11.97
C LEU A 268 -2.01 -37.32 -12.84
N GLU A 269 -1.23 -38.22 -12.28
CA GLU A 269 -0.25 -39.05 -13.02
C GLU A 269 -0.91 -39.87 -14.16
N LYS A 270 -2.16 -40.26 -13.95
CA LYS A 270 -2.93 -41.07 -14.91
C LYS A 270 -4.02 -40.31 -15.63
N ALA A 271 -4.21 -39.03 -15.30
CA ALA A 271 -5.27 -38.23 -15.90
C ALA A 271 -4.85 -37.76 -17.30
N GLY A 272 -5.72 -37.95 -18.28
CA GLY A 272 -5.55 -37.32 -19.59
C GLY A 272 -5.72 -35.80 -19.49
N ILE A 273 -5.09 -35.07 -20.39
CA ILE A 273 -5.21 -33.62 -20.48
C ILE A 273 -6.17 -33.29 -21.62
N ARG A 274 -7.27 -32.62 -21.29
CA ARG A 274 -8.28 -32.19 -22.24
C ARG A 274 -7.88 -30.85 -22.90
N GLN A 275 -7.32 -29.95 -22.14
CA GLN A 275 -6.96 -28.61 -22.60
C GLN A 275 -5.75 -28.09 -21.85
N PHE A 276 -4.83 -27.52 -22.59
CA PHE A 276 -3.84 -26.58 -22.09
C PHE A 276 -4.32 -25.17 -22.42
N LEU A 277 -4.28 -24.27 -21.47
CA LEU A 277 -4.57 -22.86 -21.71
C LEU A 277 -3.37 -22.01 -21.35
N ASN A 278 -2.95 -21.19 -22.31
CA ASN A 278 -1.99 -20.13 -22.15
C ASN A 278 -2.66 -18.83 -22.62
N GLY A 279 -3.09 -18.01 -21.68
CA GLY A 279 -3.85 -16.78 -21.98
C GLY A 279 -3.28 -15.56 -21.27
N PRO A 280 -3.48 -14.35 -21.83
CA PRO A 280 -2.93 -13.12 -21.23
C PRO A 280 -3.75 -12.66 -20.01
N GLU A 281 -3.06 -12.28 -18.96
CA GLU A 281 -3.63 -11.57 -17.82
C GLU A 281 -2.82 -10.29 -17.52
N SER A 282 -3.48 -9.23 -17.02
CA SER A 282 -2.83 -7.94 -16.78
C SER A 282 -2.38 -7.77 -15.34
N PHE A 283 -1.11 -7.41 -15.16
CA PHE A 283 -0.47 -7.18 -13.87
C PHE A 283 -0.02 -5.74 -13.72
N THR A 284 -0.11 -5.23 -12.50
CA THR A 284 0.37 -3.92 -12.06
C THR A 284 1.72 -4.06 -11.37
N PRO A 285 2.51 -2.99 -11.22
CA PRO A 285 3.83 -3.07 -10.57
C PRO A 285 3.84 -3.56 -9.13
N ASP A 286 2.72 -3.47 -8.41
CA ASP A 286 2.61 -3.78 -6.98
C ASP A 286 1.58 -4.86 -6.63
N ASN A 287 1.03 -5.54 -7.63
CA ASN A 287 -0.02 -6.56 -7.46
C ASN A 287 -1.38 -6.06 -6.95
N ASN A 288 -1.61 -4.77 -6.83
CA ASN A 288 -2.91 -4.23 -6.51
C ASN A 288 -3.57 -3.65 -7.77
N TYR A 289 -4.85 -3.95 -7.99
CA TYR A 289 -5.57 -3.37 -9.12
C TYR A 289 -5.76 -1.86 -8.97
N MET A 290 -6.15 -1.20 -10.05
CA MET A 290 -6.29 0.26 -10.09
C MET A 290 -7.73 0.69 -10.12
N LEU A 291 -8.09 1.58 -9.22
CA LEU A 291 -9.36 2.28 -9.14
C LEU A 291 -9.12 3.80 -9.05
N GLY A 292 -10.19 4.54 -9.26
CA GLY A 292 -10.25 5.97 -8.93
C GLY A 292 -10.01 6.90 -10.11
N GLU A 293 -10.14 8.18 -9.83
CA GLU A 293 -9.93 9.25 -10.80
C GLU A 293 -8.43 9.46 -11.04
N VAL A 294 -8.04 9.57 -12.31
CA VAL A 294 -6.62 9.82 -12.64
C VAL A 294 -6.19 11.25 -12.27
N PRO A 295 -4.92 11.48 -11.91
CA PRO A 295 -4.44 12.82 -11.56
C PRO A 295 -4.45 13.81 -12.74
N GLU A 296 -4.28 13.33 -13.97
CA GLU A 296 -4.05 14.16 -15.16
C GLU A 296 -5.32 14.79 -15.73
N ILE A 297 -6.47 14.12 -15.61
CA ILE A 297 -7.72 14.50 -16.30
C ILE A 297 -8.91 14.34 -15.37
N LYS A 298 -9.63 15.41 -15.17
CA LYS A 298 -10.85 15.43 -14.33
C LYS A 298 -11.96 14.58 -14.95
N ASN A 299 -12.67 13.84 -14.07
CA ASN A 299 -13.79 12.95 -14.40
C ASN A 299 -13.41 11.73 -15.26
N PHE A 300 -12.13 11.42 -15.34
CA PHE A 300 -11.63 10.19 -15.96
C PHE A 300 -11.21 9.19 -14.89
N PHE A 301 -11.96 8.12 -14.76
CA PHE A 301 -11.75 7.05 -13.78
C PHE A 301 -11.17 5.82 -14.43
N VAL A 302 -10.43 5.04 -13.67
CA VAL A 302 -9.94 3.71 -14.08
C VAL A 302 -10.52 2.61 -13.18
N CYS A 303 -10.69 1.43 -13.76
CA CYS A 303 -11.08 0.20 -13.07
C CYS A 303 -10.47 -0.98 -13.84
N CYS A 304 -9.17 -1.26 -13.61
CA CYS A 304 -8.39 -2.19 -14.43
C CYS A 304 -7.17 -2.76 -13.69
N GLY A 305 -6.43 -3.67 -14.35
CA GLY A 305 -5.21 -4.26 -13.81
C GLY A 305 -5.46 -5.21 -12.63
N PHE A 306 -6.42 -6.13 -12.76
CA PHE A 306 -6.92 -6.92 -11.63
C PHE A 306 -6.02 -8.07 -11.16
N ASN A 307 -4.85 -8.27 -11.73
CA ASN A 307 -3.85 -9.22 -11.22
C ASN A 307 -4.46 -10.60 -10.87
N SER A 308 -5.18 -11.21 -11.81
CA SER A 308 -5.84 -12.52 -11.65
C SER A 308 -6.96 -12.63 -10.59
N ILE A 309 -7.31 -11.51 -9.92
CA ILE A 309 -8.37 -11.50 -8.88
C ILE A 309 -9.64 -10.75 -9.33
N GLY A 310 -9.84 -10.55 -10.63
CA GLY A 310 -10.94 -9.76 -11.19
C GLY A 310 -12.32 -10.33 -10.86
N ILE A 311 -12.52 -11.64 -10.93
CA ILE A 311 -13.83 -12.26 -10.71
C ILE A 311 -14.31 -12.02 -9.26
N VAL A 312 -13.44 -12.19 -8.28
CA VAL A 312 -13.80 -11.96 -6.87
C VAL A 312 -13.91 -10.48 -6.52
N SER A 313 -13.31 -9.57 -7.31
CA SER A 313 -13.24 -8.14 -6.98
C SER A 313 -14.23 -7.29 -7.76
N ALA A 314 -14.72 -7.72 -8.91
CA ALA A 314 -15.47 -6.90 -9.87
C ALA A 314 -16.71 -6.21 -9.30
N GLY A 315 -17.51 -6.94 -8.49
CA GLY A 315 -18.71 -6.38 -7.88
C GLY A 315 -18.40 -5.23 -6.91
N GLY A 316 -17.42 -5.45 -6.02
CA GLY A 316 -16.98 -4.43 -5.05
C GLY A 316 -16.29 -3.25 -5.71
N ALA A 317 -15.43 -3.49 -6.69
CA ALA A 317 -14.75 -2.46 -7.47
C ALA A 317 -15.75 -1.57 -8.22
N GLY A 318 -16.73 -2.20 -8.89
CA GLY A 318 -17.80 -1.46 -9.56
C GLY A 318 -18.63 -0.60 -8.61
N LYS A 319 -19.00 -1.17 -7.43
CA LYS A 319 -19.72 -0.42 -6.40
C LYS A 319 -18.96 0.80 -5.92
N VAL A 320 -17.71 0.61 -5.50
CA VAL A 320 -16.93 1.72 -4.94
C VAL A 320 -16.61 2.80 -5.98
N THR A 321 -16.38 2.41 -7.24
CA THR A 321 -16.19 3.37 -8.33
C THR A 321 -17.45 4.21 -8.57
N ALA A 322 -18.63 3.56 -8.55
CA ALA A 322 -19.91 4.26 -8.66
C ALA A 322 -20.15 5.21 -7.47
N ASP A 323 -19.92 4.75 -6.23
CA ASP A 323 -20.04 5.57 -5.03
C ASP A 323 -19.10 6.78 -5.08
N TRP A 324 -17.86 6.59 -5.57
CA TRP A 324 -16.89 7.68 -5.72
C TRP A 324 -17.36 8.76 -6.69
N ILE A 325 -17.87 8.34 -7.86
CA ILE A 325 -18.41 9.26 -8.86
C ILE A 325 -19.63 10.02 -8.32
N ILE A 326 -20.60 9.29 -7.71
CA ILE A 326 -21.86 9.86 -7.22
C ILE A 326 -21.61 10.82 -6.05
N ASN A 327 -20.75 10.43 -5.14
CA ASN A 327 -20.48 11.19 -3.91
C ASN A 327 -19.33 12.19 -4.06
N GLY A 328 -18.55 12.17 -5.15
CA GLY A 328 -17.36 13.00 -5.33
C GLY A 328 -16.25 12.68 -4.32
N GLY A 329 -16.14 11.43 -3.88
CA GLY A 329 -15.16 10.92 -2.92
C GLY A 329 -15.67 9.69 -2.18
N ILE A 330 -14.78 8.97 -1.54
CA ILE A 330 -15.05 7.76 -0.74
C ILE A 330 -14.65 8.01 0.72
N GLN A 331 -15.17 7.20 1.62
CA GLN A 331 -14.82 7.25 3.05
C GLN A 331 -13.82 6.15 3.41
N GLU A 332 -13.82 5.06 2.67
CA GLU A 332 -12.93 3.92 2.89
C GLU A 332 -11.49 4.26 2.51
N ASP A 333 -10.52 3.71 3.25
CA ASP A 333 -9.13 3.70 2.84
C ASP A 333 -8.94 2.71 1.67
N LEU A 334 -8.79 3.26 0.48
CA LEU A 334 -8.50 2.54 -0.75
C LEU A 334 -7.22 3.05 -1.43
N PHE A 335 -6.35 3.74 -0.69
CA PHE A 335 -5.12 4.27 -1.27
C PHE A 335 -4.28 3.17 -1.95
N SER A 336 -4.23 1.97 -1.38
CA SER A 336 -3.54 0.83 -2.01
C SER A 336 -4.12 0.41 -3.37
N LEU A 337 -5.32 0.89 -3.73
CA LEU A 337 -5.98 0.66 -5.02
C LEU A 337 -6.07 1.93 -5.87
N ASP A 338 -5.88 3.13 -5.28
CA ASP A 338 -5.96 4.40 -6.01
C ASP A 338 -4.84 4.48 -7.07
N ILE A 339 -5.22 4.81 -8.32
CA ILE A 339 -4.24 5.00 -9.42
C ILE A 339 -3.19 6.06 -9.09
N SER A 340 -3.53 7.04 -8.25
CA SER A 340 -2.62 8.14 -7.87
C SER A 340 -1.44 7.70 -6.97
N ARG A 341 -1.41 6.43 -6.52
CA ARG A 341 -0.23 5.85 -5.84
C ARG A 341 0.95 5.62 -6.78
N PHE A 342 0.71 5.60 -8.09
CA PHE A 342 1.75 5.37 -9.09
C PHE A 342 2.36 6.67 -9.61
N GLU A 343 3.66 6.64 -9.81
CA GLU A 343 4.41 7.69 -10.49
C GLU A 343 4.48 7.44 -12.00
N PRO A 344 4.57 8.49 -12.86
CA PRO A 344 4.59 8.34 -14.31
C PRO A 344 5.67 7.40 -14.87
N TRP A 345 6.85 7.35 -14.25
CA TRP A 345 7.95 6.47 -14.67
C TRP A 345 7.60 4.97 -14.53
N GLN A 346 6.65 4.62 -13.67
CA GLN A 346 6.18 3.23 -13.51
C GLN A 346 5.36 2.76 -14.72
N SER A 347 4.97 3.65 -15.63
CA SER A 347 4.33 3.32 -16.92
C SER A 347 5.32 3.13 -18.06
N GLU A 348 6.61 3.33 -17.81
CA GLU A 348 7.66 3.09 -18.82
C GLU A 348 7.75 1.61 -19.18
N ILE A 349 7.81 1.32 -20.47
CA ILE A 349 7.65 -0.04 -20.98
C ILE A 349 8.70 -1.03 -20.45
N ASN A 350 9.95 -0.63 -20.40
CA ASN A 350 11.04 -1.48 -19.93
C ASN A 350 10.87 -1.82 -18.45
N TYR A 351 10.43 -0.83 -17.66
CA TYR A 351 10.11 -1.03 -16.25
C TYR A 351 8.96 -2.03 -16.08
N LEU A 352 7.87 -1.87 -16.84
CA LEU A 352 6.70 -2.73 -16.74
C LEU A 352 6.99 -4.17 -17.15
N VAL A 353 7.68 -4.38 -18.29
CA VAL A 353 8.02 -5.71 -18.79
C VAL A 353 8.90 -6.47 -17.79
N GLU A 354 9.91 -5.82 -17.23
CA GLU A 354 10.78 -6.44 -16.24
C GLU A 354 10.04 -6.69 -14.92
N ARG A 355 9.25 -5.72 -14.44
CA ARG A 355 8.51 -5.80 -13.17
C ARG A 355 7.42 -6.86 -13.21
N SER A 356 6.71 -7.02 -14.31
CA SER A 356 5.61 -7.98 -14.41
C SER A 356 6.09 -9.43 -14.26
N THR A 357 7.33 -9.75 -14.66
CA THR A 357 7.92 -11.09 -14.47
C THR A 357 7.96 -11.54 -13.01
N GLU A 358 8.05 -10.60 -12.06
CA GLU A 358 8.06 -10.87 -10.62
C GLU A 358 6.65 -10.79 -10.02
N THR A 359 5.82 -9.87 -10.52
CA THR A 359 4.55 -9.56 -9.85
C THR A 359 3.52 -10.68 -9.94
N LEU A 360 3.44 -11.45 -11.03
CA LEU A 360 2.56 -12.60 -11.14
C LEU A 360 2.87 -13.61 -10.03
N GLY A 361 4.12 -14.01 -9.88
CA GLY A 361 4.55 -14.98 -8.87
C GLY A 361 4.39 -14.49 -7.44
N ASN A 362 4.41 -13.18 -7.21
CA ASN A 362 4.21 -12.60 -5.89
C ASN A 362 2.83 -12.88 -5.29
N LEU A 363 1.82 -13.26 -6.08
CA LEU A 363 0.54 -13.72 -5.55
C LEU A 363 0.66 -14.97 -4.66
N TYR A 364 1.63 -15.86 -4.95
CA TYR A 364 1.86 -17.10 -4.19
C TYR A 364 3.21 -17.15 -3.48
N ALA A 365 4.10 -16.18 -3.71
CA ALA A 365 5.34 -16.07 -2.96
C ALA A 365 5.09 -15.88 -1.45
N MET A 366 6.12 -16.08 -0.63
CA MET A 366 6.07 -15.70 0.78
C MET A 366 5.90 -14.18 0.90
N HIS A 367 4.88 -13.75 1.63
CA HIS A 367 4.63 -12.33 1.93
C HIS A 367 5.42 -11.91 3.17
N TRP A 368 6.76 -12.01 3.05
CA TRP A 368 7.66 -11.64 4.14
C TRP A 368 7.46 -10.18 4.57
N PRO A 369 7.51 -9.89 5.86
CA PRO A 369 7.65 -8.51 6.33
C PRO A 369 8.85 -7.82 5.68
N TYR A 370 8.69 -6.54 5.33
CA TYR A 370 9.75 -5.69 4.74
C TYR A 370 10.27 -6.15 3.36
N LYS A 371 9.63 -7.12 2.72
CA LYS A 371 10.06 -7.67 1.42
C LYS A 371 10.18 -6.57 0.38
N GLN A 372 11.32 -6.55 -0.32
CA GLN A 372 11.61 -5.66 -1.45
C GLN A 372 11.46 -6.41 -2.79
N PHE A 373 11.05 -5.68 -3.83
CA PHE A 373 11.10 -6.17 -5.19
C PHE A 373 12.56 -6.32 -5.65
N LYS A 374 12.81 -7.32 -6.49
CA LYS A 374 14.15 -7.62 -7.03
C LYS A 374 14.34 -7.07 -8.44
N THR A 375 13.27 -6.99 -9.22
CA THR A 375 13.26 -6.45 -10.59
C THR A 375 13.14 -4.94 -10.61
N SER A 376 13.50 -4.32 -11.74
CA SER A 376 13.37 -2.88 -11.99
C SER A 376 13.92 -2.02 -10.84
N ARG A 377 15.14 -2.35 -10.41
CA ARG A 377 15.90 -1.63 -9.39
C ARG A 377 16.69 -0.47 -10.04
N ASN A 378 17.25 0.40 -9.23
CA ASN A 378 18.11 1.52 -9.63
C ASN A 378 17.44 2.52 -10.58
N VAL A 379 16.14 2.73 -10.45
CA VAL A 379 15.39 3.70 -11.28
C VAL A 379 15.83 5.12 -10.96
N LYS A 380 15.94 5.46 -9.66
CA LYS A 380 16.47 6.75 -9.19
C LYS A 380 17.57 6.50 -8.19
N LEU A 381 18.76 7.09 -8.45
CA LEU A 381 19.91 7.02 -7.56
C LEU A 381 20.20 8.39 -6.97
N LEU A 382 20.64 8.42 -5.73
CA LEU A 382 21.13 9.62 -5.07
C LEU A 382 22.49 10.02 -5.65
N PRO A 383 22.86 11.32 -5.70
CA PRO A 383 24.16 11.75 -6.19
C PRO A 383 25.36 11.18 -5.43
N TYR A 384 25.15 10.71 -4.20
CA TYR A 384 26.14 10.07 -3.31
C TYR A 384 25.79 8.59 -3.03
N HIS A 385 25.12 7.92 -3.96
CA HIS A 385 24.71 6.53 -3.80
C HIS A 385 25.89 5.58 -3.54
N LYS A 386 27.00 5.77 -4.23
CA LYS A 386 28.22 4.97 -4.05
C LYS A 386 28.83 5.13 -2.66
N GLU A 387 28.82 6.34 -2.15
CA GLU A 387 29.29 6.62 -0.81
C GLU A 387 28.43 5.91 0.26
N LEU A 388 27.12 5.83 0.03
CA LEU A 388 26.23 5.04 0.89
C LEU A 388 26.50 3.53 0.79
N GLU A 389 26.80 3.01 -0.41
CA GLU A 389 27.24 1.61 -0.57
C GLU A 389 28.52 1.32 0.22
N GLU A 390 29.51 2.22 0.14
CA GLU A 390 30.78 2.12 0.87
C GLU A 390 30.58 2.18 2.39
N GLU A 391 29.57 2.89 2.88
CA GLU A 391 29.15 2.92 4.30
C GLU A 391 28.38 1.67 4.73
N GLY A 392 28.05 0.78 3.79
CA GLY A 392 27.37 -0.49 4.05
C GLY A 392 25.86 -0.43 3.97
N ALA A 393 25.28 0.47 3.19
CA ALA A 393 23.85 0.59 3.03
C ALA A 393 23.22 -0.68 2.41
N CYS A 394 22.19 -1.21 3.03
CA CYS A 394 21.24 -2.12 2.43
C CYS A 394 20.09 -1.29 1.86
N PHE A 395 19.83 -1.39 0.56
CA PHE A 395 18.88 -0.54 -0.13
C PHE A 395 17.52 -1.18 -0.34
N GLY A 396 16.47 -0.33 -0.25
CA GLY A 396 15.11 -0.64 -0.69
C GLY A 396 14.52 0.51 -1.50
N ILE A 397 13.41 0.25 -2.16
CA ILE A 397 12.75 1.22 -3.04
C ILE A 397 11.82 2.12 -2.24
N GLY A 398 11.94 3.44 -2.41
CA GLY A 398 10.98 4.43 -1.93
C GLY A 398 10.78 5.53 -2.95
N ALA A 399 9.57 5.67 -3.53
CA ALA A 399 9.26 6.61 -4.60
C ALA A 399 10.28 6.56 -5.76
N GLY A 400 10.69 5.34 -6.14
CA GLY A 400 11.68 5.07 -7.19
C GLY A 400 13.14 5.26 -6.78
N TYR A 401 13.42 5.88 -5.65
CA TYR A 401 14.79 6.00 -5.12
C TYR A 401 15.24 4.72 -4.44
N GLU A 402 16.50 4.35 -4.70
CA GLU A 402 17.23 3.41 -3.85
C GLU A 402 17.61 4.13 -2.56
N ARG A 403 16.89 3.85 -1.47
CA ARG A 403 17.11 4.47 -0.16
C ARG A 403 17.66 3.46 0.84
N PRO A 404 18.56 3.86 1.75
CA PRO A 404 19.06 2.99 2.80
C PRO A 404 17.93 2.52 3.73
N LEU A 405 17.80 1.21 3.91
CA LEU A 405 16.93 0.60 4.91
C LEU A 405 17.65 0.47 6.26
N TRP A 406 18.91 0.08 6.23
CA TRP A 406 19.82 -0.09 7.36
C TRP A 406 21.27 -0.14 6.88
N PHE A 407 22.24 -0.05 7.78
CA PHE A 407 23.67 -0.05 7.47
C PHE A 407 24.41 -1.21 8.11
N ALA A 408 24.98 -2.06 7.28
CA ALA A 408 25.84 -3.17 7.69
C ALA A 408 27.19 -2.64 8.22
N LYS A 409 27.70 -3.25 9.27
CA LYS A 409 29.04 -2.96 9.84
C LYS A 409 29.82 -4.26 10.05
N ASN A 410 31.12 -4.13 10.11
CA ASN A 410 32.05 -5.25 10.31
C ASN A 410 31.89 -6.34 9.22
N ASN A 411 31.51 -7.54 9.60
CA ASN A 411 31.34 -8.70 8.71
C ASN A 411 29.87 -8.95 8.32
N GLU A 412 28.96 -8.02 8.62
CA GLU A 412 27.57 -8.09 8.18
C GLU A 412 27.49 -7.90 6.67
N LYS A 413 26.56 -8.57 6.01
CA LYS A 413 26.25 -8.33 4.60
C LYS A 413 25.07 -7.39 4.50
N ALA A 414 25.18 -6.39 3.63
CA ALA A 414 24.10 -5.42 3.32
C ALA A 414 23.00 -6.07 2.45
N GLU A 415 22.37 -7.11 2.96
CA GLU A 415 21.26 -7.82 2.30
C GLU A 415 20.20 -8.25 3.31
N ASP A 416 18.93 -8.15 2.95
CA ASP A 416 17.84 -8.60 3.81
C ASP A 416 17.69 -10.10 3.82
N LYS A 417 17.54 -10.68 5.01
CA LYS A 417 17.12 -12.06 5.24
C LYS A 417 15.76 -12.04 5.91
N TYR A 418 14.74 -12.31 5.12
CA TYR A 418 13.36 -12.20 5.57
C TYR A 418 12.98 -13.28 6.58
N SER A 419 12.19 -12.90 7.58
CA SER A 419 11.69 -13.78 8.64
C SER A 419 10.40 -13.24 9.22
N TYR A 420 9.54 -14.11 9.76
CA TYR A 420 8.41 -13.72 10.62
C TYR A 420 8.80 -13.58 12.10
N ASN A 421 10.08 -13.66 12.40
CA ASN A 421 10.65 -13.57 13.75
C ASN A 421 11.75 -12.50 13.79
N PHE A 422 12.94 -12.88 14.28
CA PHE A 422 14.09 -12.01 14.36
C PHE A 422 14.55 -11.54 12.97
N GLN A 423 14.70 -10.21 12.81
CA GLN A 423 15.17 -9.61 11.56
C GLN A 423 16.71 -9.49 11.59
N ASN A 424 17.38 -9.82 10.49
CA ASN A 424 18.84 -9.75 10.42
C ASN A 424 19.41 -8.32 10.54
N TRP A 425 18.60 -7.31 10.28
CA TRP A 425 18.96 -5.90 10.43
C TRP A 425 18.77 -5.36 11.85
N TYR A 426 18.19 -6.11 12.79
CA TYR A 426 17.99 -5.64 14.17
C TYR A 426 19.28 -5.20 14.88
N PRO A 427 20.44 -5.87 14.74
CA PRO A 427 21.70 -5.38 15.31
C PRO A 427 22.11 -4.02 14.76
N ALA A 428 21.92 -3.78 13.47
CA ALA A 428 22.16 -2.48 12.83
C ALA A 428 21.22 -1.41 13.39
N ALA A 429 19.90 -1.65 13.36
CA ALA A 429 18.91 -0.73 13.89
C ALA A 429 19.12 -0.38 15.36
N LYS A 430 19.62 -1.33 16.17
CA LYS A 430 20.02 -1.08 17.55
C LYS A 430 21.15 -0.04 17.63
N ARG A 431 22.25 -0.26 16.90
CA ARG A 431 23.40 0.67 16.86
C ARG A 431 23.00 2.06 16.38
N GLU A 432 22.20 2.12 15.33
CA GLU A 432 21.70 3.35 14.73
C GLU A 432 20.77 4.11 15.69
N SER A 433 19.86 3.39 16.37
CA SER A 433 18.95 3.97 17.38
C SER A 433 19.71 4.53 18.58
N GLU A 434 20.68 3.78 19.10
CA GLU A 434 21.53 4.20 20.22
C GLU A 434 22.37 5.43 19.84
N SER A 435 22.93 5.47 18.62
CA SER A 435 23.66 6.65 18.12
C SER A 435 22.75 7.86 17.98
N THR A 436 21.54 7.70 17.46
CA THR A 436 20.61 8.81 17.30
C THR A 436 20.17 9.40 18.63
N ARG A 437 19.93 8.56 19.67
CA ARG A 437 19.55 9.03 21.01
C ARG A 437 20.69 9.66 21.79
N ASN A 438 21.93 9.19 21.61
CA ASN A 438 23.06 9.59 22.46
C ASN A 438 24.06 10.50 21.75
N ASN A 439 24.00 10.63 20.41
CA ASN A 439 25.01 11.34 19.63
C ASN A 439 24.37 12.10 18.45
N VAL A 440 24.67 11.73 17.22
CA VAL A 440 24.12 12.31 15.99
C VAL A 440 24.10 11.27 14.88
N SER A 441 23.00 11.24 14.13
CA SER A 441 22.83 10.36 12.97
C SER A 441 22.36 11.13 11.74
N LEU A 442 22.73 10.63 10.56
CA LEU A 442 22.35 11.12 9.26
C LEU A 442 21.23 10.21 8.71
N PHE A 443 20.11 10.80 8.33
CA PHE A 443 18.96 10.15 7.72
C PHE A 443 18.74 10.64 6.30
N GLU A 444 18.46 9.71 5.40
CA GLU A 444 18.09 10.00 4.00
C GLU A 444 16.59 10.25 3.86
N LEU A 445 16.21 11.49 3.55
CA LEU A 445 14.82 11.94 3.48
C LEU A 445 14.41 12.43 2.09
N THR A 446 15.26 12.27 1.08
CA THR A 446 15.03 12.75 -0.31
C THR A 446 13.72 12.30 -0.91
N PRO A 447 13.23 11.05 -0.68
CA PRO A 447 11.99 10.60 -1.29
C PRO A 447 10.72 11.35 -0.85
N PHE A 448 10.73 12.09 0.27
CA PHE A 448 9.57 12.90 0.67
C PHE A 448 9.18 13.89 -0.42
N ALA A 449 7.88 13.98 -0.73
CA ALA A 449 7.38 14.89 -1.76
C ALA A 449 7.46 16.34 -1.31
N LYS A 450 7.85 17.22 -2.21
CA LYS A 450 8.02 18.66 -2.01
C LYS A 450 7.31 19.43 -3.10
N PHE A 451 6.34 20.25 -2.70
CA PHE A 451 5.63 21.13 -3.60
C PHE A 451 5.87 22.59 -3.23
N LYS A 452 5.87 23.44 -4.24
CA LYS A 452 5.91 24.89 -4.07
C LYS A 452 4.56 25.45 -4.52
N LEU A 453 3.87 26.15 -3.61
CA LEU A 453 2.67 26.91 -3.90
C LEU A 453 3.02 28.40 -3.89
N GLU A 454 2.90 29.07 -5.04
CA GLU A 454 3.23 30.48 -5.18
C GLU A 454 2.09 31.26 -5.80
N GLY A 455 1.97 32.54 -5.38
CA GLY A 455 0.98 33.49 -5.89
C GLY A 455 0.36 34.34 -4.80
N SER A 456 -0.31 35.42 -5.22
CA SER A 456 -0.92 36.38 -4.28
C SER A 456 -2.03 35.79 -3.41
N ASP A 457 -2.64 34.68 -3.84
CA ASP A 457 -3.69 33.99 -3.09
C ASP A 457 -3.19 32.75 -2.33
N ALA A 458 -1.88 32.42 -2.38
CA ALA A 458 -1.32 31.18 -1.85
C ALA A 458 -1.64 30.97 -0.35
N HIS A 459 -1.44 31.97 0.49
CA HIS A 459 -1.78 31.89 1.91
C HIS A 459 -3.27 31.64 2.14
N LYS A 460 -4.13 32.37 1.41
CA LYS A 460 -5.60 32.23 1.51
C LYS A 460 -6.06 30.81 1.12
N GLU A 461 -5.54 30.28 0.00
CA GLU A 461 -5.88 28.93 -0.44
C GLU A 461 -5.46 27.88 0.58
N LEU A 462 -4.24 28.00 1.14
CA LEU A 462 -3.77 27.13 2.21
C LEU A 462 -4.64 27.19 3.46
N GLN A 463 -5.16 28.38 3.82
CA GLN A 463 -6.11 28.50 4.92
C GLN A 463 -7.43 27.77 4.67
N VAL A 464 -7.86 27.61 3.42
CA VAL A 464 -9.09 26.91 3.05
C VAL A 464 -8.88 25.38 3.00
N ILE A 465 -7.75 24.92 2.47
CA ILE A 465 -7.54 23.48 2.25
C ILE A 465 -6.94 22.76 3.47
N CYS A 466 -6.21 23.46 4.36
CA CYS A 466 -5.60 22.89 5.56
C CYS A 466 -6.50 23.03 6.79
N SER A 467 -6.48 22.07 7.70
CA SER A 467 -7.25 22.12 8.97
C SER A 467 -6.64 23.07 10.02
N ASN A 468 -5.32 23.25 9.99
CA ASN A 468 -4.62 24.17 10.89
C ASN A 468 -4.61 25.62 10.38
N ASN A 469 -4.22 26.56 11.24
CA ASN A 469 -3.98 27.95 10.88
C ASN A 469 -2.56 28.09 10.32
N ILE A 470 -2.43 28.28 9.02
CA ILE A 470 -1.13 28.37 8.34
C ILE A 470 -0.49 29.73 8.64
N SER A 471 0.75 29.69 9.11
CA SER A 471 1.52 30.90 9.39
C SER A 471 1.97 31.60 8.10
N ASN A 472 1.89 32.93 8.08
CA ASN A 472 2.46 33.79 7.03
C ASN A 472 3.81 34.42 7.45
N LEU A 473 4.35 34.01 8.57
CA LEU A 473 5.67 34.47 9.03
C LEU A 473 6.76 33.70 8.27
N GLU A 474 7.64 34.44 7.62
CA GLU A 474 8.78 33.87 6.89
C GLU A 474 9.59 32.90 7.75
N GLY A 475 9.94 31.76 7.18
CA GLY A 475 10.64 30.66 7.82
C GLY A 475 9.76 29.80 8.74
N LYS A 476 8.51 30.17 9.06
CA LYS A 476 7.67 29.37 9.96
C LYS A 476 7.09 28.16 9.25
N THR A 477 7.22 27.00 9.88
CA THR A 477 6.60 25.75 9.46
C THR A 477 5.36 25.46 10.31
N THR A 478 4.27 25.09 9.65
CA THR A 478 3.02 24.67 10.27
C THR A 478 2.72 23.21 9.88
N TYR A 479 2.65 22.32 10.86
CA TYR A 479 2.16 20.96 10.66
C TYR A 479 0.64 20.96 10.61
N THR A 480 0.05 20.28 9.64
CA THR A 480 -1.39 20.31 9.37
C THR A 480 -1.86 19.08 8.62
N GLN A 481 -3.16 18.81 8.68
CA GLN A 481 -3.86 17.83 7.88
C GLN A 481 -4.75 18.54 6.85
N MET A 482 -4.93 17.91 5.69
CA MET A 482 -6.02 18.20 4.76
C MET A 482 -7.08 17.13 4.93
N LEU A 483 -8.33 17.53 5.09
CA LEU A 483 -9.43 16.64 5.42
C LEU A 483 -10.41 16.49 4.26
N ASN A 484 -10.99 15.30 4.14
CA ASN A 484 -12.13 15.08 3.26
C ASN A 484 -13.44 15.60 3.88
N LYS A 485 -14.52 15.55 3.14
CA LYS A 485 -15.84 16.01 3.60
C LYS A 485 -16.41 15.22 4.77
N TYR A 486 -15.89 14.02 5.04
CA TYR A 486 -16.27 13.17 6.17
C TYR A 486 -15.38 13.41 7.39
N GLY A 487 -14.40 14.31 7.30
CA GLY A 487 -13.45 14.63 8.37
C GLY A 487 -12.23 13.72 8.41
N GLY A 488 -12.11 12.78 7.48
CA GLY A 488 -10.97 11.87 7.37
C GLY A 488 -9.71 12.58 6.85
N ILE A 489 -8.55 12.08 7.26
CA ILE A 489 -7.23 12.66 6.95
C ILE A 489 -6.79 12.22 5.55
N GLU A 490 -6.97 13.06 4.54
CA GLU A 490 -6.50 12.80 3.17
C GLU A 490 -5.00 13.01 3.01
N ALA A 491 -4.46 14.05 3.64
CA ALA A 491 -3.04 14.33 3.62
C ALA A 491 -2.56 14.78 5.00
N ASP A 492 -1.36 14.34 5.36
CA ASP A 492 -0.65 14.71 6.59
C ASP A 492 0.70 15.32 6.20
N LEU A 493 0.87 16.62 6.46
CA LEU A 493 1.92 17.38 5.82
C LEU A 493 2.39 18.58 6.64
N SER A 494 3.51 19.15 6.25
CA SER A 494 4.01 20.41 6.76
C SER A 494 4.02 21.50 5.69
N VAL A 495 3.65 22.72 6.09
CA VAL A 495 3.64 23.91 5.24
C VAL A 495 4.61 24.93 5.80
N THR A 496 5.64 25.27 5.03
CA THR A 496 6.67 26.27 5.41
C THR A 496 6.47 27.54 4.59
N CYS A 497 6.30 28.68 5.26
CA CYS A 497 6.27 29.98 4.63
C CYS A 497 7.68 30.41 4.22
N LEU A 498 7.99 30.40 2.92
CA LEU A 498 9.29 30.87 2.39
C LEU A 498 9.36 32.38 2.28
N ASN A 499 8.24 33.00 1.95
CA ASN A 499 7.96 34.46 1.99
C ASN A 499 6.45 34.67 1.86
N GLU A 500 6.01 35.92 1.83
CA GLU A 500 4.58 36.34 1.82
C GLU A 500 3.71 35.57 0.78
N ASN A 501 4.25 35.26 -0.40
CA ASN A 501 3.53 34.66 -1.53
C ASN A 501 4.04 33.26 -1.92
N ASN A 502 4.91 32.68 -1.12
CA ASN A 502 5.60 31.43 -1.44
C ASN A 502 5.61 30.48 -0.27
N PHE A 503 5.09 29.27 -0.48
CA PHE A 503 5.04 28.22 0.53
C PHE A 503 5.60 26.91 0.00
N MET A 504 6.42 26.24 0.81
CA MET A 504 6.86 24.88 0.56
C MET A 504 5.97 23.91 1.35
N ILE A 505 5.42 22.92 0.66
CA ILE A 505 4.62 21.83 1.23
C ILE A 505 5.46 20.57 1.17
N THR A 506 5.64 19.90 2.31
CA THR A 506 6.35 18.62 2.39
C THR A 506 5.42 17.54 2.90
N THR A 507 5.33 16.42 2.19
CA THR A 507 4.46 15.28 2.50
C THR A 507 5.15 13.94 2.25
N GLY A 508 4.47 12.83 2.56
CA GLY A 508 4.99 11.48 2.43
C GLY A 508 5.41 11.11 1.01
N SER A 509 6.42 10.26 0.89
CA SER A 509 6.96 9.84 -0.42
C SER A 509 5.95 9.06 -1.26
N ALA A 510 5.18 8.18 -0.65
CA ALA A 510 4.23 7.31 -1.35
C ALA A 510 2.99 8.06 -1.86
N VAL A 511 2.70 9.23 -1.31
CA VAL A 511 1.46 10.00 -1.57
C VAL A 511 1.68 11.20 -2.48
N ARG A 512 2.84 11.31 -3.12
CA ARG A 512 3.23 12.46 -3.96
C ARG A 512 2.12 12.88 -4.95
N TYR A 513 1.63 11.95 -5.75
CA TYR A 513 0.62 12.26 -6.78
C TYR A 513 -0.79 12.36 -6.21
N HIS A 514 -1.10 11.61 -5.17
CA HIS A 514 -2.35 11.70 -4.43
C HIS A 514 -2.51 13.10 -3.80
N ASP A 515 -1.52 13.55 -3.05
CA ASP A 515 -1.60 14.84 -2.35
C ASP A 515 -1.55 16.03 -3.32
N LYS A 516 -0.72 15.93 -4.38
CA LYS A 516 -0.71 16.94 -5.44
C LYS A 516 -2.09 17.10 -6.07
N LYS A 517 -2.72 15.98 -6.46
CA LYS A 517 -4.08 15.95 -7.00
C LYS A 517 -5.09 16.55 -6.01
N TRP A 518 -5.02 16.16 -4.73
CA TRP A 518 -5.89 16.67 -3.68
C TRP A 518 -5.78 18.19 -3.55
N ILE A 519 -4.58 18.73 -3.51
CA ILE A 519 -4.33 20.17 -3.48
C ILE A 519 -4.95 20.83 -4.72
N GLU A 520 -4.60 20.39 -5.93
CA GLU A 520 -5.07 20.97 -7.19
C GLU A 520 -6.61 20.97 -7.31
N GLN A 521 -7.29 19.91 -6.86
CA GLN A 521 -8.75 19.79 -6.91
C GLN A 521 -9.47 20.69 -5.90
N ASN A 522 -8.82 21.05 -4.81
CA ASN A 522 -9.39 21.88 -3.75
C ASN A 522 -8.97 23.36 -3.84
N LEU A 523 -8.10 23.74 -4.77
CA LEU A 523 -7.80 25.13 -5.07
C LEU A 523 -9.00 25.80 -5.75
N SER A 524 -9.24 27.07 -5.42
CA SER A 524 -10.31 27.86 -6.05
C SER A 524 -10.03 28.09 -7.54
N SER A 525 -11.03 27.90 -8.38
CA SER A 525 -10.88 27.98 -9.87
C SER A 525 -10.36 29.31 -10.39
N ASN A 526 -10.53 30.39 -9.62
CA ASN A 526 -10.11 31.75 -9.99
C ASN A 526 -8.92 32.25 -9.14
N SER A 527 -8.29 31.37 -8.35
CA SER A 527 -7.16 31.75 -7.51
C SER A 527 -5.91 32.05 -8.36
N LYS A 528 -5.13 33.03 -7.89
CA LYS A 528 -3.87 33.40 -8.52
C LYS A 528 -2.71 32.66 -7.83
N VAL A 529 -2.69 31.34 -8.03
CA VAL A 529 -1.65 30.47 -7.49
C VAL A 529 -1.15 29.48 -8.55
N GLU A 530 0.08 29.06 -8.39
CA GLU A 530 0.70 27.98 -9.16
C GLU A 530 1.26 26.94 -8.19
N LEU A 531 0.92 25.67 -8.38
CA LEU A 531 1.47 24.53 -7.65
C LEU A 531 2.51 23.82 -8.50
N THR A 532 3.77 23.88 -8.08
CA THR A 532 4.90 23.25 -8.77
C THR A 532 5.44 22.08 -7.93
N ASP A 533 5.61 20.92 -8.54
CA ASP A 533 6.31 19.80 -7.93
C ASP A 533 7.82 20.02 -8.04
N ILE A 534 8.49 20.18 -6.89
CA ILE A 534 9.93 20.41 -6.78
C ILE A 534 10.65 19.24 -6.11
N THR A 535 10.01 18.08 -6.03
CA THR A 535 10.52 16.91 -5.31
C THR A 535 11.92 16.52 -5.77
N ASP A 536 12.11 16.41 -7.07
CA ASP A 536 13.36 15.93 -7.66
C ASP A 536 14.43 17.04 -7.83
N ASN A 537 14.16 18.29 -7.35
CA ASN A 537 15.13 19.39 -7.36
C ASN A 537 16.08 19.38 -6.15
N TYR A 538 15.71 18.64 -5.10
CA TYR A 538 16.43 18.65 -3.83
C TYR A 538 16.70 17.25 -3.32
N VAL A 539 17.90 17.06 -2.79
CA VAL A 539 18.20 16.02 -1.82
C VAL A 539 17.84 16.56 -0.43
N VAL A 540 17.28 15.71 0.44
CA VAL A 540 17.00 16.09 1.82
C VAL A 540 17.75 15.17 2.77
N ILE A 541 18.62 15.75 3.58
CA ILE A 541 19.40 15.04 4.60
C ILE A 541 18.94 15.49 5.98
N GLY A 542 18.50 14.54 6.82
CA GLY A 542 18.21 14.77 8.23
C GLY A 542 19.48 14.60 9.08
N ILE A 543 19.84 15.59 9.87
CA ILE A 543 20.91 15.52 10.89
C ILE A 543 20.23 15.56 12.24
N MET A 544 20.16 14.41 12.93
CA MET A 544 19.30 14.23 14.10
C MET A 544 20.07 13.61 15.27
N GLY A 545 19.83 14.10 16.47
CA GLY A 545 20.44 13.66 17.71
C GLY A 545 20.97 14.82 18.55
N PRO A 546 21.36 14.61 19.83
CA PRO A 546 21.81 15.65 20.74
C PRO A 546 22.97 16.50 20.22
N ASN A 547 23.87 15.88 19.46
CA ASN A 547 25.08 16.57 18.92
C ASN A 547 24.84 17.21 17.52
N SER A 548 23.61 17.18 16.99
CA SER A 548 23.27 17.78 15.67
C SER A 548 23.60 19.28 15.63
N ARG A 549 23.31 20.03 16.69
CA ARG A 549 23.66 21.44 16.80
C ARG A 549 25.15 21.66 16.73
N ALA A 550 25.92 20.90 17.51
CA ALA A 550 27.38 21.03 17.55
C ALA A 550 28.01 20.72 16.18
N LEU A 551 27.52 19.70 15.49
CA LEU A 551 27.97 19.40 14.15
C LEU A 551 27.66 20.52 13.15
N LEU A 552 26.40 21.03 13.14
CA LEU A 552 26.00 22.12 12.25
C LEU A 552 26.75 23.40 12.50
N SER A 553 27.10 23.72 13.76
CA SER A 553 27.91 24.88 14.12
C SER A 553 29.38 24.79 13.64
N LEU A 554 29.85 23.59 13.26
CA LEU A 554 31.16 23.43 12.59
C LEU A 554 31.04 23.51 11.07
N LEU A 555 29.86 23.35 10.52
CA LEU A 555 29.58 23.34 9.07
C LEU A 555 29.18 24.73 8.56
N SER A 556 28.64 25.59 9.44
CA SER A 556 28.08 26.90 9.08
C SER A 556 28.35 27.93 10.20
N GLU A 557 28.55 29.19 9.82
CA GLU A 557 28.68 30.31 10.76
C GLU A 557 27.34 30.75 11.37
N GLU A 558 26.23 30.15 10.94
CA GLU A 558 24.90 30.45 11.46
C GLU A 558 24.75 30.07 12.94
N ASN A 559 23.91 30.83 13.64
CA ASN A 559 23.58 30.53 15.03
C ASN A 559 22.44 29.50 15.12
N PHE A 560 22.75 28.29 15.62
CA PHE A 560 21.83 27.19 15.81
C PHE A 560 21.21 27.10 17.20
N GLU A 561 21.45 28.10 18.08
CA GLU A 561 20.79 28.15 19.38
C GLU A 561 19.27 28.29 19.25
N THR A 562 18.54 27.77 20.24
CA THR A 562 17.05 27.71 20.19
C THR A 562 16.41 29.10 20.05
N SER A 563 17.02 30.14 20.63
CA SER A 563 16.56 31.54 20.49
C SER A 563 16.70 32.09 19.08
N SER A 564 17.72 31.65 18.33
CA SER A 564 18.04 32.14 16.98
C SER A 564 17.48 31.23 15.88
N PHE A 565 17.22 29.96 16.20
CA PHE A 565 16.67 28.96 15.29
C PHE A 565 15.65 28.10 16.06
N PRO A 566 14.43 28.62 16.33
CA PRO A 566 13.37 27.91 17.06
C PRO A 566 12.88 26.68 16.34
N PHE A 567 12.33 25.71 17.08
CA PHE A 567 11.65 24.55 16.50
C PHE A 567 10.48 24.98 15.58
N GLY A 568 10.31 24.27 14.46
CA GLY A 568 9.30 24.59 13.46
C GLY A 568 9.61 25.87 12.68
N THR A 569 10.90 26.17 12.49
CA THR A 569 11.34 27.25 11.62
C THR A 569 12.42 26.77 10.64
N GLY A 570 12.55 27.48 9.53
CA GLY A 570 13.59 27.26 8.53
C GLY A 570 14.22 28.57 8.07
N LYS A 571 15.44 28.50 7.64
CA LYS A 571 16.17 29.61 7.02
C LYS A 571 17.26 29.10 6.09
N TYR A 572 17.73 29.96 5.20
CA TYR A 572 18.94 29.67 4.43
C TYR A 572 20.19 29.76 5.32
N ILE A 573 21.06 28.76 5.17
CA ILE A 573 22.38 28.70 5.78
C ILE A 573 23.45 28.51 4.70
N MET A 574 24.70 28.81 5.04
CA MET A 574 25.85 28.59 4.16
C MET A 574 26.65 27.39 4.66
N ILE A 575 26.84 26.37 3.83
CA ILE A 575 27.76 25.24 4.07
C ILE A 575 28.70 25.13 2.88
N ASN A 576 30.01 25.25 3.13
CA ASN A 576 31.06 25.18 2.11
C ASN A 576 30.77 26.10 0.90
N GLU A 577 30.43 27.38 1.20
CA GLU A 577 30.08 28.45 0.26
C GLU A 577 28.77 28.23 -0.53
N GLU A 578 28.02 27.16 -0.26
CA GLU A 578 26.75 26.85 -0.89
C GLU A 578 25.57 27.24 -0.02
N LYS A 579 24.54 27.84 -0.63
CA LYS A 579 23.32 28.28 0.05
C LYS A 579 22.31 27.13 0.10
N ILE A 580 21.93 26.72 1.32
CA ILE A 580 21.07 25.57 1.59
C ILE A 580 19.92 26.00 2.47
N TRP A 581 18.69 25.51 2.21
CA TRP A 581 17.58 25.67 3.15
C TRP A 581 17.70 24.65 4.27
N ALA A 582 17.76 25.13 5.50
CA ALA A 582 17.75 24.29 6.70
C ALA A 582 16.45 24.51 7.47
N GLN A 583 15.80 23.42 7.88
CA GLN A 583 14.54 23.44 8.61
C GLN A 583 14.69 22.68 9.91
N ARG A 584 14.38 23.33 11.06
CA ARG A 584 14.48 22.67 12.36
C ARG A 584 13.24 21.84 12.64
N LEU A 585 13.26 20.63 12.11
CA LEU A 585 12.30 19.56 12.34
C LEU A 585 13.03 18.24 12.57
N SER A 586 12.32 17.27 13.12
CA SER A 586 12.81 15.91 13.30
C SER A 586 11.64 14.95 13.38
N TYR A 587 11.77 13.82 12.69
CA TYR A 587 10.77 12.73 12.72
C TYR A 587 11.16 11.60 13.69
N VAL A 588 12.28 11.73 14.39
CA VAL A 588 12.79 10.70 15.32
C VAL A 588 12.69 11.11 16.79
N GLY A 589 12.13 12.29 17.08
CA GLY A 589 11.93 12.79 18.45
C GLY A 589 13.16 13.39 19.11
N GLU A 590 14.26 13.57 18.39
CA GLU A 590 15.48 14.23 18.88
C GLU A 590 15.66 15.63 18.29
N LEU A 591 16.59 16.38 18.85
CA LEU A 591 17.06 17.61 18.23
C LEU A 591 17.54 17.32 16.80
N GLY A 592 17.11 18.13 15.83
CA GLY A 592 17.49 17.86 14.45
C GLY A 592 17.14 18.97 13.47
N TRP A 593 17.76 18.87 12.31
CA TRP A 593 17.51 19.73 11.15
C TRP A 593 17.42 18.87 9.88
N GLU A 594 16.52 19.25 9.00
CA GLU A 594 16.39 18.76 7.64
C GLU A 594 17.04 19.78 6.69
N LEU A 595 18.01 19.34 5.91
CA LEU A 595 18.75 20.16 4.98
C LEU A 595 18.26 19.87 3.55
N PHE A 596 17.63 20.86 2.92
CA PHE A 596 17.18 20.80 1.53
C PHE A 596 18.29 21.31 0.62
N ILE A 597 19.00 20.39 0.00
CA ILE A 597 20.23 20.61 -0.75
C ILE A 597 19.92 20.52 -2.23
N PRO A 598 20.19 21.56 -3.04
CA PRO A 598 20.06 21.46 -4.49
C PRO A 598 20.82 20.24 -5.05
N LEU A 599 20.18 19.54 -6.01
CA LEU A 599 20.66 18.25 -6.50
C LEU A 599 22.11 18.30 -7.03
N GLU A 600 22.47 19.37 -7.73
CA GLU A 600 23.78 19.57 -8.37
C GLU A 600 24.94 19.69 -7.39
N ILE A 601 24.69 20.13 -6.15
CA ILE A 601 25.73 20.29 -5.11
C ILE A 601 25.66 19.19 -4.04
N ALA A 602 24.70 18.27 -4.14
CA ALA A 602 24.38 17.32 -3.09
C ALA A 602 25.56 16.43 -2.67
N ASN A 603 26.34 15.92 -3.64
CA ASN A 603 27.52 15.10 -3.33
C ASN A 603 28.61 15.89 -2.56
N LYS A 604 28.86 17.15 -2.98
CA LYS A 604 29.81 18.05 -2.30
C LYS A 604 29.41 18.25 -0.83
N ILE A 605 28.14 18.55 -0.59
CA ILE A 605 27.63 18.82 0.76
C ILE A 605 27.60 17.56 1.61
N TYR A 606 27.15 16.42 1.06
CA TYR A 606 27.19 15.12 1.76
C TYR A 606 28.60 14.78 2.25
N LYS A 607 29.63 14.92 1.39
CA LYS A 607 31.03 14.70 1.77
C LYS A 607 31.51 15.66 2.85
N THR A 608 31.10 16.92 2.79
CA THR A 608 31.46 17.93 3.81
C THR A 608 30.85 17.56 5.17
N ILE A 609 29.56 17.14 5.19
CA ILE A 609 28.87 16.71 6.40
C ILE A 609 29.53 15.47 6.99
N THR A 610 29.77 14.42 6.18
CA THR A 610 30.33 13.15 6.67
C THR A 610 31.77 13.29 7.15
N GLN A 611 32.59 14.08 6.46
CA GLN A 611 33.99 14.37 6.91
C GLN A 611 34.01 15.12 8.26
N THR A 612 33.16 16.14 8.40
CA THR A 612 33.08 16.90 9.66
C THR A 612 32.48 16.04 10.76
N GLY A 613 31.51 15.21 10.41
CA GLY A 613 30.81 14.31 11.30
C GLY A 613 31.69 13.24 11.95
N LYS A 614 32.85 12.91 11.36
CA LYS A 614 33.84 12.00 11.99
C LYS A 614 34.29 12.46 13.39
N LYS A 615 34.26 13.77 13.67
CA LYS A 615 34.59 14.32 15.00
C LYS A 615 33.52 13.96 16.06
N PHE A 616 32.37 13.50 15.63
CA PHE A 616 31.24 13.15 16.48
C PHE A 616 30.87 11.67 16.35
N ASP A 617 31.68 10.85 15.69
CA ASP A 617 31.32 9.47 15.35
C ASP A 617 29.91 9.41 14.69
N LEU A 618 29.64 10.32 13.73
CA LEU A 618 28.39 10.41 13.00
C LEU A 618 28.01 9.05 12.41
N ALA A 619 26.84 8.55 12.79
CA ALA A 619 26.30 7.32 12.24
C ALA A 619 25.37 7.63 11.04
N HIS A 620 25.39 6.75 10.04
CA HIS A 620 24.28 6.66 9.09
C HIS A 620 23.16 5.82 9.71
N ALA A 621 21.90 6.23 9.50
CA ALA A 621 20.75 5.53 10.01
C ALA A 621 19.69 5.36 8.91
N GLY A 622 19.19 4.13 8.79
CA GLY A 622 18.25 3.74 7.74
C GLY A 622 16.79 3.95 8.10
N THR A 623 15.94 3.62 7.14
CA THR A 623 14.48 3.78 7.25
C THR A 623 13.89 2.92 8.37
N HIS A 624 14.41 1.70 8.59
CA HIS A 624 13.94 0.85 9.69
C HIS A 624 14.18 1.47 11.05
N THR A 625 15.34 2.11 11.24
CA THR A 625 15.65 2.85 12.45
C THR A 625 14.77 4.08 12.62
N MET A 626 14.51 4.82 11.54
CA MET A 626 13.61 5.96 11.57
C MET A 626 12.19 5.54 12.02
N ASP A 627 11.68 4.41 11.52
CA ASP A 627 10.37 3.90 11.90
C ASP A 627 10.31 3.47 13.38
N ILE A 628 11.36 2.85 13.91
CA ILE A 628 11.44 2.54 15.34
C ILE A 628 11.41 3.83 16.17
N LEU A 629 12.24 4.82 15.84
CA LEU A 629 12.39 6.05 16.62
C LEU A 629 11.15 6.95 16.56
N ARG A 630 10.44 7.02 15.39
CA ARG A 630 9.19 7.78 15.29
C ARG A 630 8.10 7.16 16.19
N MET A 631 8.04 5.82 16.25
CA MET A 631 7.10 5.13 17.12
C MET A 631 7.42 5.33 18.61
N GLU A 632 8.70 5.33 19.00
CA GLU A 632 9.10 5.66 20.37
C GLU A 632 8.60 7.05 20.79
N LYS A 633 8.56 8.01 19.87
CA LYS A 633 8.06 9.38 20.08
C LYS A 633 6.54 9.50 19.94
N GLY A 634 5.88 8.51 19.36
CA GLY A 634 4.45 8.54 19.08
C GLY A 634 4.09 9.37 17.83
N TYR A 635 5.02 9.55 16.90
CA TYR A 635 4.74 10.19 15.61
C TYR A 635 4.03 9.22 14.68
N LEU A 636 3.01 9.71 13.99
CA LEU A 636 2.13 8.93 13.15
C LEU A 636 2.66 8.84 11.72
N HIS A 637 2.26 7.77 11.04
CA HIS A 637 2.60 7.52 9.65
C HIS A 637 1.31 7.39 8.83
N TRP A 638 1.15 8.28 7.84
CA TRP A 638 0.00 8.21 6.93
C TRP A 638 0.06 6.94 6.07
N GLY A 639 -1.08 6.27 5.92
CA GLY A 639 -1.19 4.96 5.28
C GLY A 639 -0.97 3.77 6.24
N HIS A 640 -0.62 4.04 7.51
CA HIS A 640 -0.50 3.04 8.58
C HIS A 640 -1.34 3.43 9.81
N ASP A 641 -0.96 4.51 10.50
CA ASP A 641 -1.62 4.97 11.72
C ASP A 641 -2.78 5.92 11.46
N ILE A 642 -2.75 6.59 10.34
CA ILE A 642 -3.77 7.55 9.88
C ILE A 642 -4.04 7.37 8.39
N SER A 643 -5.32 7.55 8.02
CA SER A 643 -5.85 7.37 6.68
C SER A 643 -7.10 8.21 6.47
N PRO A 644 -7.76 8.16 5.31
CA PRO A 644 -9.07 8.78 5.11
C PRO A 644 -10.20 8.29 6.04
N GLU A 645 -9.99 7.17 6.78
CA GLU A 645 -10.96 6.61 7.74
C GLU A 645 -10.84 7.20 9.15
N GLU A 646 -9.75 7.92 9.46
CA GLU A 646 -9.50 8.52 10.77
C GLU A 646 -9.62 10.03 10.73
N THR A 647 -10.17 10.58 11.81
CA THR A 647 -10.21 12.02 12.02
C THR A 647 -9.09 12.48 12.96
N PRO A 648 -8.65 13.74 12.91
CA PRO A 648 -7.67 14.28 13.84
C PRO A 648 -8.00 14.09 15.32
N PHE A 649 -9.30 14.10 15.70
CA PHE A 649 -9.73 13.88 17.07
C PHE A 649 -9.60 12.42 17.53
N GLU A 650 -9.75 11.49 16.60
CA GLU A 650 -9.60 10.06 16.88
C GLU A 650 -8.15 9.66 17.09
N VAL A 651 -7.22 10.37 16.46
CA VAL A 651 -5.78 10.04 16.49
C VAL A 651 -4.94 10.99 17.34
N GLY A 652 -5.57 11.89 18.09
CA GLY A 652 -4.86 12.81 18.99
C GLY A 652 -4.19 14.02 18.32
N LEU A 653 -4.48 14.26 17.03
CA LEU A 653 -4.00 15.41 16.25
C LEU A 653 -4.92 16.65 16.34
N ASN A 654 -5.92 16.62 17.21
CA ASN A 654 -6.87 17.71 17.39
C ASN A 654 -6.22 19.07 17.76
N ILE A 655 -5.04 19.06 18.35
CA ILE A 655 -4.27 20.29 18.66
C ILE A 655 -3.78 21.03 17.39
N PHE A 656 -3.73 20.33 16.27
CA PHE A 656 -3.37 20.84 14.95
C PHE A 656 -4.59 21.20 14.09
N VAL A 657 -5.80 21.20 14.68
CA VAL A 657 -7.05 21.65 14.03
C VAL A 657 -7.46 22.99 14.59
N SER A 658 -7.44 24.04 13.75
CA SER A 658 -7.78 25.39 14.18
C SER A 658 -9.27 25.72 13.89
N LEU A 659 -10.14 25.40 14.85
CA LEU A 659 -11.58 25.73 14.76
C LEU A 659 -11.87 27.23 14.94
N LYS A 660 -10.90 28.02 15.40
CA LYS A 660 -11.05 29.47 15.65
C LYS A 660 -10.67 30.33 14.45
N LYS A 661 -10.08 29.75 13.38
CA LYS A 661 -9.70 30.54 12.19
C LYS A 661 -10.95 30.96 11.41
N ASP A 662 -10.88 32.08 10.70
CA ASP A 662 -12.01 32.65 9.96
C ASP A 662 -12.35 31.89 8.66
N TYR A 663 -11.46 31.04 8.20
CA TYR A 663 -11.61 30.26 6.98
C TYR A 663 -12.31 28.94 7.23
N ASN A 664 -13.25 28.59 6.36
CA ASN A 664 -13.82 27.25 6.36
C ASN A 664 -12.89 26.28 5.64
N PHE A 665 -12.87 25.01 6.10
CA PHE A 665 -12.09 23.94 5.50
C PHE A 665 -12.93 22.66 5.43
N ASN A 666 -12.55 21.71 4.57
CA ASN A 666 -13.23 20.44 4.45
C ASN A 666 -13.27 19.69 5.79
N GLY A 667 -14.41 19.09 6.13
CA GLY A 667 -14.58 18.35 7.38
C GLY A 667 -14.76 19.22 8.63
N ARG A 668 -14.72 20.56 8.57
CA ARG A 668 -14.79 21.45 9.74
C ARG A 668 -16.00 21.14 10.64
N LYS A 669 -17.19 20.95 10.07
CA LYS A 669 -18.39 20.63 10.84
C LYS A 669 -18.24 19.35 11.66
N ILE A 670 -17.63 18.33 11.09
CA ILE A 670 -17.34 17.07 11.80
C ILE A 670 -16.38 17.33 12.97
N MET A 671 -15.33 18.13 12.74
CA MET A 671 -14.39 18.51 13.79
C MET A 671 -15.04 19.28 14.93
N GLU A 672 -15.95 20.21 14.63
CA GLU A 672 -16.75 20.95 15.63
C GLU A 672 -17.66 20.03 16.44
N ASP A 673 -18.32 19.08 15.77
CA ASP A 673 -19.16 18.07 16.43
C ASP A 673 -18.34 17.15 17.34
N GLN A 674 -17.18 16.69 16.90
CA GLN A 674 -16.29 15.85 17.70
C GLN A 674 -15.63 16.60 18.86
N ALA A 675 -15.30 17.87 18.67
CA ALA A 675 -14.81 18.73 19.76
C ALA A 675 -15.84 18.89 20.89
N LYS A 676 -17.13 18.95 20.54
CA LYS A 676 -18.24 19.07 21.49
C LYS A 676 -18.61 17.75 22.14
N ASN A 677 -18.72 16.69 21.35
CA ASN A 677 -19.35 15.44 21.76
C ASN A 677 -18.31 14.34 22.11
N GLY A 678 -17.02 14.53 21.77
CA GLY A 678 -15.98 13.50 21.87
C GLY A 678 -16.06 12.46 20.76
N VAL A 679 -15.21 11.42 20.85
CA VAL A 679 -15.11 10.33 19.88
C VAL A 679 -15.10 8.98 20.57
N ASN A 680 -15.64 7.97 19.93
CA ASN A 680 -15.70 6.58 20.41
C ASN A 680 -14.64 5.65 19.76
N LYS A 681 -13.86 6.18 18.79
CA LYS A 681 -12.68 5.53 18.20
C LYS A 681 -11.44 6.31 18.60
N LYS A 682 -10.37 5.64 19.02
CA LYS A 682 -9.12 6.29 19.39
C LYS A 682 -7.90 5.47 19.00
N LEU A 683 -6.88 6.17 18.54
CA LEU A 683 -5.52 5.63 18.47
C LEU A 683 -4.98 5.46 19.91
N ILE A 684 -4.38 4.31 20.17
CA ILE A 684 -3.75 3.99 21.44
C ILE A 684 -2.32 3.52 21.22
N PHE A 685 -1.51 3.62 22.27
CA PHE A 685 -0.15 3.12 22.33
C PHE A 685 -0.07 1.95 23.30
N LEU A 686 0.47 0.82 22.84
CA LEU A 686 0.58 -0.41 23.62
C LEU A 686 2.05 -0.86 23.69
N THR A 687 2.43 -1.45 24.83
CA THR A 687 3.69 -2.20 24.96
C THR A 687 3.38 -3.60 25.42
N LEU A 688 4.08 -4.61 24.88
CA LEU A 688 3.97 -5.96 25.39
C LEU A 688 4.72 -6.13 26.71
N GLU A 689 4.44 -7.23 27.43
CA GLU A 689 5.15 -7.61 28.67
C GLU A 689 6.68 -7.70 28.43
N ASP A 690 7.46 -7.45 29.48
CA ASP A 690 8.93 -7.34 29.47
C ASP A 690 9.69 -8.62 29.03
N LYS A 691 9.03 -9.77 29.02
CA LYS A 691 9.59 -11.03 28.55
C LYS A 691 9.68 -11.18 27.03
N CYS A 692 9.04 -10.28 26.27
CA CYS A 692 9.06 -10.32 24.81
C CYS A 692 10.44 -9.87 24.30
N GLN A 693 11.04 -10.70 23.44
CA GLN A 693 12.32 -10.46 22.79
C GLN A 693 12.12 -9.83 21.40
N PRO A 694 13.13 -9.17 20.81
CA PRO A 694 13.05 -8.66 19.45
C PRO A 694 12.57 -9.74 18.45
N GLY A 695 11.45 -9.50 17.77
CA GLY A 695 10.86 -10.44 16.83
C GLY A 695 10.07 -11.62 17.45
N TYR A 696 9.89 -11.66 18.80
CA TYR A 696 9.17 -12.73 19.48
C TYR A 696 8.16 -12.18 20.50
N PRO A 697 6.91 -11.81 20.04
CA PRO A 697 6.42 -11.86 18.65
C PRO A 697 6.91 -10.68 17.81
N LEU A 698 6.98 -10.87 16.50
CA LEU A 698 7.11 -9.79 15.55
C LEU A 698 5.73 -9.11 15.41
N LEU A 699 5.61 -7.88 15.91
CA LEU A 699 4.45 -7.02 15.68
C LEU A 699 4.59 -6.31 14.33
N LEU A 700 3.50 -6.23 13.59
CA LEU A 700 3.43 -5.57 12.30
C LEU A 700 2.26 -4.57 12.29
N HIS A 701 1.13 -4.99 11.76
CA HIS A 701 -0.13 -4.24 11.69
C HIS A 701 -1.31 -5.21 11.53
N GLU A 702 -2.51 -4.70 11.77
CA GLU A 702 -3.77 -5.46 11.66
C GLU A 702 -3.83 -6.71 12.57
N GLU A 703 -3.05 -6.74 13.65
CA GLU A 703 -3.24 -7.72 14.70
C GLU A 703 -4.45 -7.32 15.57
N PRO A 704 -5.34 -8.27 15.95
CA PRO A 704 -6.46 -7.99 16.82
C PRO A 704 -6.03 -7.50 18.20
N ILE A 705 -6.61 -6.38 18.64
CA ILE A 705 -6.46 -5.87 20.02
C ILE A 705 -7.68 -6.33 20.82
N TYR A 706 -7.41 -7.05 21.90
CA TYR A 706 -8.41 -7.46 22.87
C TYR A 706 -8.37 -6.55 24.09
N MET A 707 -9.54 -6.22 24.62
CA MET A 707 -9.74 -5.62 25.92
C MET A 707 -10.76 -6.48 26.69
N ASN A 708 -10.37 -7.01 27.85
CA ASN A 708 -11.21 -7.91 28.66
C ASN A 708 -11.80 -9.05 27.81
N ASN A 709 -10.96 -9.75 27.05
CA ASN A 709 -11.32 -10.87 26.16
C ASN A 709 -12.23 -10.55 24.95
N LYS A 710 -12.52 -9.28 24.66
CA LYS A 710 -13.28 -8.87 23.48
C LYS A 710 -12.37 -8.16 22.50
N ILE A 711 -12.50 -8.45 21.20
CA ILE A 711 -11.84 -7.66 20.16
C ILE A 711 -12.46 -6.26 20.17
N VAL A 712 -11.61 -5.24 20.37
CA VAL A 712 -12.02 -3.83 20.40
C VAL A 712 -11.37 -3.03 19.28
N GLY A 713 -10.39 -3.61 18.57
CA GLY A 713 -9.68 -2.92 17.54
C GLY A 713 -8.54 -3.72 16.91
N LYS A 714 -7.64 -3.02 16.25
CA LYS A 714 -6.49 -3.60 15.55
C LYS A 714 -5.25 -2.71 15.68
N THR A 715 -4.07 -3.33 15.57
CA THR A 715 -2.80 -2.60 15.47
C THR A 715 -2.67 -1.90 14.12
N SER A 716 -1.97 -0.78 14.09
CA SER A 716 -1.64 -0.01 12.89
C SER A 716 -0.14 -0.03 12.57
N SER A 717 0.69 0.00 13.61
CA SER A 717 2.15 -0.11 13.51
C SER A 717 2.68 -0.97 14.65
N GLY A 718 3.75 -1.72 14.39
CA GLY A 718 4.40 -2.55 15.39
C GLY A 718 5.92 -2.56 15.21
N GLN A 719 6.69 -2.38 16.30
CA GLN A 719 8.15 -2.37 16.30
C GLN A 719 8.72 -2.83 17.64
N TYR A 720 10.02 -3.10 17.65
CA TYR A 720 10.78 -3.29 18.88
C TYR A 720 11.69 -2.09 19.16
N SER A 721 11.49 -1.44 20.31
CA SER A 721 12.36 -0.37 20.77
C SER A 721 13.61 -0.95 21.43
N PHE A 722 14.78 -0.69 20.86
CA PHE A 722 16.06 -1.08 21.44
C PHE A 722 16.50 -0.14 22.59
N ASN A 723 16.10 1.12 22.54
CA ASN A 723 16.41 2.10 23.59
C ASN A 723 15.67 1.80 24.91
N TYR A 724 14.46 1.26 24.81
CA TYR A 724 13.60 0.97 25.97
C TYR A 724 13.41 -0.53 26.21
N ASN A 725 13.97 -1.40 25.38
CA ASN A 725 13.85 -2.86 25.45
C ASN A 725 12.38 -3.33 25.55
N LYS A 726 11.51 -2.81 24.65
CA LYS A 726 10.08 -3.06 24.62
C LYS A 726 9.59 -3.37 23.21
N SER A 727 8.76 -4.39 23.07
CA SER A 727 7.88 -4.49 21.90
C SER A 727 6.75 -3.48 22.06
N MET A 728 6.55 -2.66 21.06
CA MET A 728 5.57 -1.57 21.06
C MET A 728 4.67 -1.62 19.83
N SER A 729 3.46 -1.14 19.97
CA SER A 729 2.48 -1.04 18.88
C SER A 729 1.62 0.20 19.05
N MET A 730 1.23 0.80 17.94
CA MET A 730 0.09 1.70 17.83
C MET A 730 -1.10 0.92 17.27
N GLY A 731 -2.31 1.39 17.58
CA GLY A 731 -3.50 0.75 17.03
C GLY A 731 -4.77 1.52 17.36
N HIS A 732 -5.82 1.21 16.63
CA HIS A 732 -7.12 1.83 16.81
C HIS A 732 -8.04 0.93 17.59
N ILE A 733 -8.70 1.48 18.61
CA ILE A 733 -9.79 0.81 19.31
C ILE A 733 -11.08 1.62 19.18
N LYS A 734 -12.20 0.93 19.12
CA LYS A 734 -13.54 1.51 19.07
C LYS A 734 -14.41 0.88 20.15
N LEU A 735 -15.07 1.72 20.94
CA LEU A 735 -16.01 1.32 21.98
C LEU A 735 -17.42 1.80 21.64
N ASP A 736 -18.42 1.28 22.33
CA ASP A 736 -19.83 1.63 22.09
C ASP A 736 -20.14 3.09 22.42
N GLN A 737 -19.37 3.70 23.33
CA GLN A 737 -19.53 5.08 23.77
C GLN A 737 -18.20 5.82 23.77
N ASN A 738 -18.27 7.15 23.85
CA ASN A 738 -17.09 8.00 23.98
C ASN A 738 -16.35 7.70 25.28
N PHE A 739 -15.02 7.73 25.24
CA PHE A 739 -14.15 7.38 26.36
C PHE A 739 -12.88 8.21 26.41
N LYS A 740 -12.27 8.27 27.58
CA LYS A 740 -10.91 8.81 27.77
C LYS A 740 -9.93 7.66 27.99
N LEU A 741 -8.73 7.75 27.48
CA LEU A 741 -7.70 6.69 27.61
C LEU A 741 -7.43 6.34 29.09
N LYS A 742 -7.42 7.34 29.98
CA LYS A 742 -7.23 7.13 31.43
C LYS A 742 -8.32 6.26 32.07
N GLU A 743 -9.53 6.26 31.53
CA GLU A 743 -10.65 5.47 32.05
C GLU A 743 -10.49 3.98 31.76
N ILE A 744 -9.74 3.65 30.72
CA ILE A 744 -9.52 2.26 30.27
C ILE A 744 -8.10 1.77 30.55
N GLU A 745 -7.21 2.60 31.15
CA GLU A 745 -5.79 2.29 31.36
C GLU A 745 -5.55 0.98 32.10
N ASN A 746 -6.40 0.67 33.09
CA ASN A 746 -6.26 -0.51 33.94
C ASN A 746 -7.00 -1.75 33.42
N ASN A 747 -7.58 -1.72 32.22
CA ASN A 747 -8.19 -2.91 31.64
C ASN A 747 -7.11 -3.90 31.16
N GLU A 748 -7.49 -5.16 31.04
CA GLU A 748 -6.62 -6.19 30.49
C GLU A 748 -6.58 -6.07 28.96
N PHE A 749 -5.40 -5.75 28.41
CA PHE A 749 -5.17 -5.71 26.99
C PHE A 749 -4.32 -6.91 26.53
N GLU A 750 -4.64 -7.42 25.35
CA GLU A 750 -3.85 -8.43 24.66
C GLU A 750 -3.80 -8.12 23.16
N ILE A 751 -2.69 -8.52 22.51
CA ILE A 751 -2.55 -8.50 21.05
C ILE A 751 -2.44 -9.95 20.57
N GLU A 752 -3.22 -10.35 19.58
CA GLU A 752 -3.15 -11.70 19.00
C GLU A 752 -2.27 -11.69 17.75
N VAL A 753 -1.19 -12.50 17.77
CA VAL A 753 -0.26 -12.70 16.65
C VAL A 753 -0.20 -14.18 16.34
N ALA A 754 -0.45 -14.58 15.08
CA ALA A 754 -0.41 -15.98 14.63
C ALA A 754 -1.18 -16.93 15.57
N LYS A 755 -2.42 -16.57 15.95
CA LYS A 755 -3.31 -17.33 16.85
C LYS A 755 -2.82 -17.46 18.30
N LYS A 756 -1.85 -16.63 18.71
CA LYS A 756 -1.39 -16.56 20.11
C LYS A 756 -1.63 -15.17 20.67
N ARG A 757 -2.13 -15.09 21.89
CA ARG A 757 -2.35 -13.83 22.59
C ARG A 757 -1.18 -13.46 23.49
N TYR A 758 -0.79 -12.21 23.44
CA TYR A 758 0.29 -11.62 24.21
C TYR A 758 -0.27 -10.48 25.04
N LYS A 759 -0.05 -10.50 26.35
CA LYS A 759 -0.48 -9.42 27.24
C LYS A 759 0.20 -8.12 26.87
N ALA A 760 -0.59 -7.04 26.89
CA ALA A 760 -0.16 -5.71 26.54
C ALA A 760 -0.60 -4.69 27.61
N HIS A 761 0.10 -3.57 27.67
CA HIS A 761 -0.17 -2.47 28.58
C HIS A 761 -0.43 -1.19 27.79
N LEU A 762 -1.55 -0.56 28.05
CA LEU A 762 -1.87 0.75 27.50
C LEU A 762 -0.91 1.80 28.06
N LYS A 763 -0.35 2.63 27.20
CA LYS A 763 0.47 3.78 27.57
C LYS A 763 -0.27 5.07 27.26
N LEU A 764 -0.35 5.96 28.24
CA LEU A 764 -0.95 7.29 28.06
C LEU A 764 0.00 8.28 27.37
N LYS A 765 1.28 7.96 27.35
CA LYS A 765 2.34 8.72 26.71
C LYS A 765 3.23 7.77 25.87
N PRO A 766 3.87 8.26 24.83
CA PRO A 766 4.88 7.50 24.10
C PRO A 766 6.07 7.15 25.00
N LEU A 767 6.92 6.21 24.58
CA LEU A 767 8.08 5.76 25.35
C LEU A 767 9.13 6.88 25.48
N HIS A 768 9.33 7.64 24.43
CA HIS A 768 10.28 8.77 24.38
C HIS A 768 9.52 10.09 24.50
N ASP A 769 9.47 10.63 25.72
CA ASP A 769 8.83 11.93 26.04
C ASP A 769 9.81 12.76 26.87
N PRO A 770 10.89 13.32 26.23
CA PRO A 770 11.95 14.09 26.87
C PRO A 770 11.47 15.44 27.40
#